data_a8e309ac3afac2b9a8a8096cddbdf7ed
#
_entry.id   a8e309ac3afac2b9a8a8096cddbdf7ed
#
_cell.length_a   1.000
_cell.length_b   1.000
_cell.length_c   1.000
_cell.angle_alpha   90.00
_cell.angle_beta   90.00
_cell.angle_gamma   90.00
#
_symmetry.space_group_name_H-M   'P 1'
#
loop_
_entity.id
_entity.type
_entity.pdbx_description
1 polymer ?
#
loop_
_entity_poly.entity_id
_entity_poly.type
_entity_poly.pdbx_seq_one_letter_code
_entity_poly.pdbx_strand_id
1 'polypeptide(L)'
;MHPIQRFVLATLVSVAFAQAQTTPPSVTRVLEASIQPVPVTAYQVQRYMMERIPKLPAPESPEQWSREAAKLRQHMLNDIAFHGWPHVWVESPPRFEEVGPVENSQGYRWRKLRFEIVPGYWSTAILYEPENPAGKTPAILYVEGHGPSGKVQESAQKACINFARRGMVALSLEWIGMGELAQKQSAHDYGAHLDLVGSNALGLFYLAMRRGLDYLAELAQVDSSRLGITGLSGGGWQALVLGALDPRVAVMVEVAGFGSLESNITHPVDTDEIEETPTDFLAGEDYTNLVALRAPRPTLLIHNAEDDCCFRAMLVKPYIFDDLKPFFRIFGKEQNLAFYENLDPGTHNYQLDNRLQAYRFFTEHFHLPVARDEIPSGSELKTFDELSVGLPADNLTTVGLAKKLAERISRPAIPADSTTRETWAASQRSILKSVIRYKPVTVANAWRMWNTKGKGLETLSYRLDFSNGLSATSVWLKDIAAPANAPTTLVLNDKGRKAAGESVSDRVNRGEQVLALDVVFNGETVPQSPDPTDYELIVASMGDRPLGFEVGQLIGAAKWLAQTSGHAHPRLEAAGLRSQVVSLVAAALEPKLFSEIAITGGMHSLEFLLEAAVPLRAAPELFCLDLYKDFDLDHFRAMAAPTRVSEKDAVKPEAIAPTASSAGR
;
A
#
# COMPACT_ATOMS: atom_id res chain seq x y z
N MET A 1 23.44 -79.44 25.55
CA MET A 1 23.31 -79.23 27.01
C MET A 1 24.41 -78.29 27.46
N HIS A 2 23.99 -77.23 28.04
CA HIS A 2 24.72 -76.17 28.75
C HIS A 2 24.80 -74.77 28.04
N PRO A 3 24.46 -73.70 28.75
CA PRO A 3 24.13 -72.43 28.20
C PRO A 3 25.30 -71.45 28.22
N ILE A 4 25.25 -70.56 27.23
CA ILE A 4 26.21 -69.47 27.05
C ILE A 4 25.71 -68.28 27.88
N GLN A 5 26.53 -67.82 28.84
CA GLN A 5 26.36 -66.59 29.57
C GLN A 5 26.68 -65.41 28.65
N ARG A 6 25.69 -64.55 28.48
CA ARG A 6 25.87 -63.21 27.82
C ARG A 6 26.16 -62.19 28.91
N PHE A 7 27.33 -61.59 28.87
CA PHE A 7 27.64 -60.34 29.56
C PHE A 7 27.01 -59.19 28.79
N VAL A 8 26.10 -58.44 29.42
CA VAL A 8 25.57 -57.15 28.92
C VAL A 8 26.37 -56.05 29.57
N LEU A 9 27.18 -55.35 28.77
CA LEU A 9 27.85 -54.11 29.17
C LEU A 9 26.85 -52.95 29.04
N ALA A 10 26.39 -52.42 30.14
CA ALA A 10 25.52 -51.25 30.15
C ALA A 10 26.37 -49.99 30.08
N THR A 11 26.41 -49.37 28.89
CA THR A 11 26.98 -48.04 28.69
C THR A 11 25.90 -46.99 29.06
N LEU A 12 26.08 -46.30 30.18
CA LEU A 12 25.28 -45.16 30.56
C LEU A 12 25.66 -43.96 29.66
N VAL A 13 24.84 -43.70 28.66
CA VAL A 13 24.88 -42.42 27.91
C VAL A 13 24.01 -41.44 28.65
N SER A 14 24.62 -40.50 29.34
CA SER A 14 23.94 -39.35 29.94
C SER A 14 23.52 -38.38 28.83
N VAL A 15 22.28 -38.51 28.34
CA VAL A 15 21.66 -37.50 27.47
C VAL A 15 21.15 -36.42 28.38
N ALA A 16 21.83 -35.28 28.39
CA ALA A 16 21.30 -34.06 28.97
C ALA A 16 20.14 -33.57 28.11
N PHE A 17 18.92 -33.90 28.51
CA PHE A 17 17.71 -33.24 27.98
C PHE A 17 17.75 -31.79 28.46
N ALA A 18 18.05 -30.85 27.55
CA ALA A 18 17.61 -29.47 27.72
C ALA A 18 16.08 -29.52 27.78
N GLN A 19 15.51 -29.41 28.98
CA GLN A 19 14.07 -29.23 29.13
C GLN A 19 13.74 -27.87 28.51
N ALA A 20 13.16 -27.86 27.32
CA ALA A 20 12.41 -26.71 26.84
C ALA A 20 11.36 -26.40 27.90
N GLN A 21 11.45 -25.26 28.55
CA GLN A 21 10.45 -24.79 29.51
C GLN A 21 9.13 -24.63 28.74
N THR A 22 8.23 -25.59 28.88
CA THR A 22 6.90 -25.51 28.26
C THR A 22 6.07 -24.51 29.05
N THR A 23 5.49 -23.54 28.34
CA THR A 23 4.55 -22.56 28.90
C THR A 23 3.45 -23.28 29.70
N PRO A 24 3.17 -22.86 30.94
CA PRO A 24 2.13 -23.49 31.73
C PRO A 24 0.79 -23.47 30.99
N PRO A 25 0.06 -24.58 30.88
CA PRO A 25 -1.22 -24.63 30.17
C PRO A 25 -2.26 -23.60 30.62
N SER A 26 -2.13 -23.12 31.85
CA SER A 26 -2.98 -22.06 32.41
C SER A 26 -2.72 -20.70 31.79
N VAL A 27 -1.44 -20.34 31.51
CA VAL A 27 -1.07 -19.06 30.85
C VAL A 27 -1.48 -19.08 29.39
N THR A 28 -1.13 -20.14 28.65
CA THR A 28 -1.53 -20.30 27.24
C THR A 28 -3.03 -20.14 27.07
N ARG A 29 -3.83 -20.84 27.85
CA ARG A 29 -5.31 -20.81 27.75
C ARG A 29 -5.88 -19.40 27.95
N VAL A 30 -5.35 -18.59 28.86
CA VAL A 30 -5.89 -17.25 29.11
C VAL A 30 -5.44 -16.25 28.06
N LEU A 31 -4.25 -16.42 27.47
CA LEU A 31 -3.78 -15.60 26.36
C LEU A 31 -4.54 -15.89 25.05
N GLU A 32 -5.01 -17.11 24.86
CA GLU A 32 -5.80 -17.54 23.69
C GLU A 32 -7.27 -17.12 23.75
N ALA A 33 -7.79 -16.80 24.95
CA ALA A 33 -9.18 -16.43 25.12
C ALA A 33 -9.55 -15.18 24.31
N SER A 34 -10.65 -15.24 23.55
CA SER A 34 -11.17 -14.09 22.82
C SER A 34 -11.71 -13.03 23.77
N ILE A 35 -11.36 -11.77 23.54
CA ILE A 35 -11.73 -10.61 24.38
C ILE A 35 -12.81 -9.77 23.69
N GLN A 36 -12.76 -9.67 22.38
CA GLN A 36 -13.75 -8.93 21.60
C GLN A 36 -14.30 -9.74 20.42
N PRO A 37 -15.53 -9.45 19.95
CA PRO A 37 -16.05 -10.04 18.73
C PRO A 37 -15.20 -9.67 17.51
N VAL A 38 -15.01 -10.61 16.60
CA VAL A 38 -14.16 -10.48 15.40
C VAL A 38 -14.43 -9.21 14.57
N PRO A 39 -15.69 -8.78 14.28
CA PRO A 39 -15.94 -7.63 13.42
C PRO A 39 -15.69 -6.25 14.08
N VAL A 40 -15.36 -6.21 15.38
CA VAL A 40 -15.25 -4.94 16.12
C VAL A 40 -14.15 -4.05 15.54
N THR A 41 -12.97 -4.59 15.27
CA THR A 41 -11.86 -3.78 14.75
C THR A 41 -12.17 -3.24 13.35
N ALA A 42 -12.68 -4.07 12.45
CA ALA A 42 -13.08 -3.63 11.11
C ALA A 42 -14.10 -2.49 11.18
N TYR A 43 -15.16 -2.65 11.99
CA TYR A 43 -16.16 -1.60 12.21
C TYR A 43 -15.56 -0.30 12.75
N GLN A 44 -14.64 -0.39 13.73
CA GLN A 44 -14.02 0.79 14.32
C GLN A 44 -13.11 1.51 13.33
N VAL A 45 -12.33 0.78 12.54
CA VAL A 45 -11.44 1.34 11.51
C VAL A 45 -12.27 1.97 10.39
N GLN A 46 -13.30 1.27 9.89
CA GLN A 46 -14.23 1.84 8.90
C GLN A 46 -14.87 3.13 9.41
N ARG A 47 -15.42 3.11 10.63
CA ARG A 47 -16.02 4.31 11.23
C ARG A 47 -15.01 5.46 11.35
N TYR A 48 -13.77 5.16 11.78
CA TYR A 48 -12.69 6.14 11.88
C TYR A 48 -12.42 6.82 10.54
N MET A 49 -12.37 6.05 9.46
CA MET A 49 -12.15 6.55 8.11
C MET A 49 -13.37 7.31 7.57
N MET A 50 -14.58 6.74 7.71
CA MET A 50 -15.84 7.37 7.26
C MET A 50 -16.07 8.77 7.86
N GLU A 51 -15.73 8.98 9.14
CA GLU A 51 -15.82 10.29 9.80
C GLU A 51 -14.83 11.32 9.22
N ARG A 52 -13.89 10.90 8.35
CA ARG A 52 -12.80 11.72 7.76
C ARG A 52 -12.85 11.84 6.25
N ILE A 53 -13.85 11.26 5.61
CA ILE A 53 -14.07 11.45 4.17
C ILE A 53 -14.23 12.96 3.90
N PRO A 54 -13.43 13.53 2.99
CA PRO A 54 -13.54 14.94 2.66
C PRO A 54 -14.88 15.22 1.97
N LYS A 55 -15.40 16.41 2.17
CA LYS A 55 -16.60 16.84 1.45
C LYS A 55 -16.20 17.31 0.06
N LEU A 56 -16.90 16.80 -0.94
CA LEU A 56 -16.74 17.28 -2.31
C LEU A 56 -17.06 18.78 -2.37
N PRO A 57 -16.17 19.63 -2.92
CA PRO A 57 -16.44 21.08 -3.01
C PRO A 57 -17.61 21.36 -3.94
N ALA A 58 -18.36 22.41 -3.67
CA ALA A 58 -19.42 22.89 -4.56
C ALA A 58 -18.83 23.91 -5.56
N PRO A 59 -18.81 23.64 -6.87
CA PRO A 59 -18.26 24.57 -7.84
C PRO A 59 -19.19 25.75 -8.05
N GLU A 60 -18.66 26.98 -7.95
CA GLU A 60 -19.45 28.22 -8.07
C GLU A 60 -19.42 28.80 -9.48
N SER A 61 -18.27 28.73 -10.15
CA SER A 61 -18.07 29.21 -11.53
C SER A 61 -16.96 28.46 -12.26
N PRO A 62 -16.94 28.52 -13.61
CA PRO A 62 -15.85 27.94 -14.40
C PRO A 62 -14.45 28.45 -14.01
N GLU A 63 -14.35 29.76 -13.76
CA GLU A 63 -13.07 30.41 -13.45
C GLU A 63 -12.57 30.03 -12.06
N GLN A 64 -13.48 29.95 -11.07
CA GLN A 64 -13.14 29.51 -9.71
C GLN A 64 -12.68 28.07 -9.74
N TRP A 65 -13.47 27.16 -10.33
CA TRP A 65 -13.11 25.75 -10.40
C TRP A 65 -11.81 25.51 -11.18
N SER A 66 -11.59 26.21 -12.31
CA SER A 66 -10.35 26.07 -13.07
C SER A 66 -9.11 26.42 -12.24
N ARG A 67 -9.19 27.46 -11.40
CA ARG A 67 -8.08 27.83 -10.51
C ARG A 67 -7.85 26.79 -9.40
N GLU A 68 -8.91 26.30 -8.79
CA GLU A 68 -8.85 25.27 -7.74
C GLU A 68 -8.32 23.96 -8.29
N ALA A 69 -8.83 23.53 -9.43
CA ALA A 69 -8.36 22.33 -10.14
C ALA A 69 -6.87 22.42 -10.51
N ALA A 70 -6.38 23.58 -10.92
CA ALA A 70 -4.95 23.78 -11.21
C ALA A 70 -4.09 23.64 -9.95
N LYS A 71 -4.52 24.22 -8.83
CA LYS A 71 -3.82 24.09 -7.53
C LYS A 71 -3.82 22.65 -7.04
N LEU A 72 -4.96 21.97 -7.13
CA LEU A 72 -5.07 20.57 -6.70
C LEU A 72 -4.16 19.66 -7.51
N ARG A 73 -4.14 19.81 -8.86
CA ARG A 73 -3.19 19.05 -9.71
C ARG A 73 -1.75 19.29 -9.31
N GLN A 74 -1.37 20.56 -9.08
CA GLN A 74 -0.02 20.91 -8.66
C GLN A 74 0.35 20.28 -7.32
N HIS A 75 -0.57 20.31 -6.35
CA HIS A 75 -0.40 19.66 -5.05
C HIS A 75 -0.22 18.14 -5.20
N MET A 76 -1.15 17.47 -5.89
CA MET A 76 -1.10 16.01 -6.07
C MET A 76 0.16 15.55 -6.82
N LEU A 77 0.66 16.36 -7.77
CA LEU A 77 1.90 16.01 -8.48
C LEU A 77 3.14 16.33 -7.66
N ASN A 78 3.29 17.58 -7.17
CA ASN A 78 4.55 18.03 -6.59
C ASN A 78 4.74 17.56 -5.15
N ASP A 79 3.66 17.60 -4.34
CA ASP A 79 3.76 17.32 -2.91
C ASP A 79 3.50 15.86 -2.59
N ILE A 80 2.79 15.12 -3.48
CA ILE A 80 2.45 13.72 -3.27
C ILE A 80 3.19 12.82 -4.25
N ALA A 81 2.81 12.81 -5.54
CA ALA A 81 3.37 11.86 -6.51
C ALA A 81 4.90 11.97 -6.62
N PHE A 82 5.42 13.19 -6.70
CA PHE A 82 6.87 13.43 -6.83
C PHE A 82 7.56 13.71 -5.50
N HIS A 83 6.91 13.49 -4.37
CA HIS A 83 7.57 13.58 -3.06
C HIS A 83 8.84 12.72 -3.04
N GLY A 84 9.96 13.35 -2.73
CA GLY A 84 11.28 12.70 -2.60
C GLY A 84 11.94 12.23 -3.89
N TRP A 85 11.28 12.31 -5.03
CA TRP A 85 11.89 11.96 -6.31
C TRP A 85 12.94 12.98 -6.74
N PRO A 86 14.08 12.54 -7.31
CA PRO A 86 15.04 13.45 -7.88
C PRO A 86 14.42 14.28 -9.03
N HIS A 87 14.39 15.58 -8.91
CA HIS A 87 13.80 16.48 -9.90
C HIS A 87 14.32 16.21 -11.33
N VAL A 88 15.61 15.95 -11.47
CA VAL A 88 16.24 15.64 -12.76
C VAL A 88 15.67 14.32 -13.38
N TRP A 89 15.17 13.40 -12.58
CA TRP A 89 14.53 12.17 -13.09
C TRP A 89 13.10 12.45 -13.53
N VAL A 90 12.39 13.29 -12.81
CA VAL A 90 11.01 13.67 -13.12
C VAL A 90 10.93 14.49 -14.41
N GLU A 91 11.84 15.44 -14.59
CA GLU A 91 11.86 16.39 -15.71
C GLU A 91 12.66 15.90 -16.93
N SER A 92 13.30 14.73 -16.86
CA SER A 92 14.03 14.20 -18.02
C SER A 92 13.06 13.91 -19.18
N PRO A 93 13.47 14.18 -20.43
CA PRO A 93 12.64 13.85 -21.59
C PRO A 93 12.43 12.33 -21.70
N PRO A 94 11.35 11.88 -22.35
CA PRO A 94 11.09 10.47 -22.58
C PRO A 94 12.22 9.85 -23.41
N ARG A 95 12.69 8.68 -23.01
CA ARG A 95 13.70 7.93 -23.75
C ARG A 95 13.09 6.62 -24.25
N PHE A 96 12.83 6.57 -25.56
CA PHE A 96 12.26 5.40 -26.24
C PHE A 96 13.27 4.85 -27.25
N GLU A 97 13.29 3.53 -27.36
CA GLU A 97 14.11 2.80 -28.31
C GLU A 97 13.21 1.85 -29.13
N GLU A 98 13.31 1.89 -30.45
CA GLU A 98 12.66 0.91 -31.33
C GLU A 98 13.44 -0.40 -31.32
N VAL A 99 12.72 -1.53 -31.22
CA VAL A 99 13.32 -2.86 -31.17
C VAL A 99 12.78 -3.72 -32.31
N GLY A 100 13.65 -4.13 -33.20
CA GLY A 100 13.26 -4.92 -34.37
C GLY A 100 12.65 -4.11 -35.52
N PRO A 101 12.11 -4.78 -36.54
CA PRO A 101 11.52 -4.13 -37.72
C PRO A 101 10.14 -3.55 -37.41
N VAL A 102 9.70 -2.63 -38.29
CA VAL A 102 8.29 -2.22 -38.39
C VAL A 102 7.52 -3.31 -39.11
N GLU A 103 6.46 -3.81 -38.47
CA GLU A 103 5.61 -4.85 -39.04
C GLU A 103 4.36 -4.23 -39.66
N ASN A 104 4.00 -4.71 -40.86
CA ASN A 104 2.81 -4.27 -41.58
C ASN A 104 1.70 -5.30 -41.46
N SER A 105 0.46 -4.83 -41.34
CA SER A 105 -0.75 -5.63 -41.32
C SER A 105 -1.85 -5.01 -42.16
N GLN A 106 -3.09 -5.47 -42.07
CA GLN A 106 -4.19 -4.98 -42.90
C GLN A 106 -4.71 -3.62 -42.43
N GLY A 107 -4.22 -2.53 -43.02
CA GLY A 107 -4.64 -1.17 -42.75
C GLY A 107 -3.98 -0.51 -41.55
N TYR A 108 -3.00 -1.15 -40.94
CA TYR A 108 -2.17 -0.59 -39.90
C TYR A 108 -0.77 -1.19 -39.91
N ARG A 109 0.16 -0.54 -39.21
CA ARG A 109 1.49 -1.06 -38.90
C ARG A 109 1.73 -1.00 -37.42
N TRP A 110 2.66 -1.82 -36.94
CA TRP A 110 3.01 -1.81 -35.52
C TRP A 110 4.52 -1.99 -35.31
N ARG A 111 5.01 -1.52 -34.15
CA ARG A 111 6.41 -1.63 -33.77
C ARG A 111 6.58 -1.86 -32.29
N LYS A 112 7.66 -2.51 -31.93
CA LYS A 112 8.07 -2.77 -30.56
C LYS A 112 8.90 -1.61 -30.03
N LEU A 113 8.61 -1.16 -28.83
CA LEU A 113 9.32 -0.09 -28.14
C LEU A 113 9.72 -0.54 -26.74
N ARG A 114 10.89 -0.11 -26.29
CA ARG A 114 11.22 -0.11 -24.87
C ARG A 114 11.53 1.31 -24.45
N PHE A 115 11.28 1.64 -23.19
CA PHE A 115 11.47 2.99 -22.70
C PHE A 115 11.92 3.03 -21.26
N GLU A 116 12.68 4.05 -20.91
CA GLU A 116 13.17 4.27 -19.55
C GLU A 116 12.18 5.14 -18.77
N ILE A 117 11.60 4.57 -17.70
CA ILE A 117 10.68 5.31 -16.82
C ILE A 117 11.49 6.30 -15.96
N VAL A 118 12.50 5.78 -15.26
CA VAL A 118 13.52 6.51 -14.51
C VAL A 118 14.87 5.83 -14.72
N PRO A 119 16.01 6.48 -14.44
CA PRO A 119 17.34 5.94 -14.76
C PRO A 119 17.57 4.51 -14.29
N GLY A 120 17.68 3.58 -15.23
CA GLY A 120 17.90 2.15 -15.03
C GLY A 120 16.64 1.33 -14.83
N TYR A 121 15.44 1.92 -14.80
CA TYR A 121 14.17 1.20 -14.74
C TYR A 121 13.43 1.33 -16.08
N TRP A 122 13.43 0.26 -16.85
CA TRP A 122 12.85 0.22 -18.20
C TRP A 122 11.53 -0.54 -18.21
N SER A 123 10.66 -0.16 -19.13
CA SER A 123 9.45 -0.87 -19.51
C SER A 123 9.38 -1.05 -21.04
N THR A 124 8.31 -1.70 -21.50
CA THR A 124 8.09 -1.99 -22.92
C THR A 124 6.73 -1.53 -23.38
N ALA A 125 6.57 -1.35 -24.70
CA ALA A 125 5.32 -0.93 -25.31
C ALA A 125 5.19 -1.45 -26.74
N ILE A 126 3.95 -1.49 -27.25
CA ILE A 126 3.66 -1.71 -28.67
C ILE A 126 2.95 -0.47 -29.22
N LEU A 127 3.50 0.09 -30.28
CA LEU A 127 2.90 1.21 -31.01
C LEU A 127 2.14 0.68 -32.23
N TYR A 128 0.86 1.01 -32.34
CA TYR A 128 0.01 0.71 -33.50
C TYR A 128 -0.29 2.02 -34.21
N GLU A 129 -0.08 2.05 -35.52
CA GLU A 129 -0.21 3.26 -36.35
C GLU A 129 -1.08 3.01 -37.56
N PRO A 130 -1.94 3.95 -38.01
CA PRO A 130 -2.62 3.87 -39.28
C PRO A 130 -1.63 3.70 -40.42
N GLU A 131 -1.96 2.86 -41.44
CA GLU A 131 -1.08 2.65 -42.58
C GLU A 131 -0.95 3.92 -43.43
N ASN A 132 -2.06 4.63 -43.68
CA ASN A 132 -2.12 5.81 -44.55
C ASN A 132 -2.84 6.97 -43.86
N PRO A 133 -2.21 7.68 -42.92
CA PRO A 133 -2.86 8.80 -42.23
C PRO A 133 -3.08 10.01 -43.18
N ALA A 134 -4.28 10.57 -43.19
CA ALA A 134 -4.62 11.76 -43.98
C ALA A 134 -4.16 13.10 -43.37
N GLY A 135 -3.10 13.11 -42.58
CA GLY A 135 -2.59 14.26 -41.84
C GLY A 135 -2.25 13.89 -40.40
N LYS A 136 -2.20 14.88 -39.51
CA LYS A 136 -2.01 14.61 -38.07
C LYS A 136 -3.23 13.89 -37.47
N THR A 137 -3.00 12.79 -36.78
CA THR A 137 -4.02 11.90 -36.22
C THR A 137 -4.16 12.07 -34.71
N PRO A 138 -5.32 11.79 -34.13
CA PRO A 138 -5.44 11.60 -32.68
C PRO A 138 -4.56 10.43 -32.22
N ALA A 139 -4.25 10.39 -30.92
CA ALA A 139 -3.54 9.26 -30.34
C ALA A 139 -4.19 8.80 -29.02
N ILE A 140 -4.16 7.49 -28.80
CA ILE A 140 -4.68 6.83 -27.60
C ILE A 140 -3.53 6.18 -26.84
N LEU A 141 -3.39 6.50 -25.58
CA LEU A 141 -2.60 5.74 -24.64
C LEU A 141 -3.49 4.62 -24.07
N TYR A 142 -3.15 3.37 -24.40
CA TYR A 142 -3.81 2.20 -23.83
C TYR A 142 -2.98 1.69 -22.65
N VAL A 143 -3.60 1.59 -21.48
CA VAL A 143 -2.96 1.16 -20.24
C VAL A 143 -3.63 -0.09 -19.71
N GLU A 144 -2.79 -1.05 -19.28
CA GLU A 144 -3.24 -2.35 -18.80
C GLU A 144 -3.43 -2.36 -17.28
N GLY A 145 -4.36 -3.22 -16.84
CA GLY A 145 -4.53 -3.57 -15.42
C GLY A 145 -3.69 -4.78 -15.01
N HIS A 146 -4.21 -5.55 -14.04
CA HIS A 146 -3.49 -6.66 -13.40
C HIS A 146 -3.50 -7.97 -14.21
N GLY A 147 -3.58 -7.89 -15.52
CA GLY A 147 -3.52 -9.07 -16.38
C GLY A 147 -2.10 -9.63 -16.50
N PRO A 148 -1.87 -10.93 -16.24
CA PRO A 148 -0.52 -11.52 -16.25
C PRO A 148 0.20 -11.44 -17.59
N SER A 149 -0.51 -11.32 -18.70
CA SER A 149 0.05 -11.15 -20.04
C SER A 149 0.32 -9.68 -20.42
N GLY A 150 -0.04 -8.72 -19.56
CA GLY A 150 0.20 -7.30 -19.77
C GLY A 150 -0.32 -6.79 -21.12
N LYS A 151 0.47 -5.98 -21.82
CA LYS A 151 0.14 -5.38 -23.13
C LYS A 151 -0.24 -6.39 -24.24
N VAL A 152 -0.03 -7.68 -24.01
CA VAL A 152 -0.34 -8.76 -24.97
C VAL A 152 -1.76 -9.29 -24.80
N GLN A 153 -2.52 -8.83 -23.81
CA GLN A 153 -3.90 -9.25 -23.61
C GLN A 153 -4.74 -9.06 -24.87
N GLU A 154 -5.67 -9.98 -25.09
CA GLU A 154 -6.57 -9.96 -26.25
C GLU A 154 -7.34 -8.63 -26.35
N SER A 155 -7.85 -8.13 -25.24
CA SER A 155 -8.58 -6.85 -25.16
C SER A 155 -7.72 -5.68 -25.62
N ALA A 156 -6.46 -5.61 -25.19
CA ALA A 156 -5.49 -4.58 -25.58
C ALA A 156 -5.18 -4.61 -27.07
N GLN A 157 -4.84 -5.79 -27.58
CA GLN A 157 -4.54 -5.94 -29.00
C GLN A 157 -5.74 -5.56 -29.88
N LYS A 158 -6.94 -6.09 -29.58
CA LYS A 158 -8.17 -5.76 -30.33
C LYS A 158 -8.48 -4.27 -30.29
N ALA A 159 -8.36 -3.64 -29.11
CA ALA A 159 -8.60 -2.21 -28.96
C ALA A 159 -7.60 -1.38 -29.79
N CYS A 160 -6.30 -1.65 -29.65
CA CYS A 160 -5.25 -0.89 -30.35
C CYS A 160 -5.29 -1.08 -31.87
N ILE A 161 -5.56 -2.31 -32.38
CA ILE A 161 -5.77 -2.56 -33.79
C ILE A 161 -6.98 -1.76 -34.31
N ASN A 162 -8.08 -1.75 -33.57
CA ASN A 162 -9.28 -1.01 -33.94
C ASN A 162 -9.05 0.51 -33.92
N PHE A 163 -8.32 1.06 -32.95
CA PHE A 163 -7.94 2.47 -32.97
C PHE A 163 -7.10 2.81 -34.19
N ALA A 164 -6.07 2.01 -34.49
CA ALA A 164 -5.21 2.25 -35.65
C ALA A 164 -6.00 2.20 -36.99
N ARG A 165 -6.86 1.21 -37.18
CA ARG A 165 -7.72 1.10 -38.36
C ARG A 165 -8.76 2.21 -38.52
N ARG A 166 -9.06 2.92 -37.41
CA ARG A 166 -9.95 4.09 -37.39
C ARG A 166 -9.21 5.41 -37.52
N GLY A 167 -7.91 5.37 -37.80
CA GLY A 167 -7.10 6.57 -38.05
C GLY A 167 -6.54 7.22 -36.76
N MET A 168 -6.41 6.48 -35.69
CA MET A 168 -5.77 6.93 -34.45
C MET A 168 -4.48 6.16 -34.21
N VAL A 169 -3.42 6.81 -33.74
CA VAL A 169 -2.26 6.11 -33.21
C VAL A 169 -2.63 5.52 -31.84
N ALA A 170 -2.20 4.28 -31.55
CA ALA A 170 -2.42 3.69 -30.23
C ALA A 170 -1.09 3.16 -29.65
N LEU A 171 -0.77 3.52 -28.42
CA LEU A 171 0.40 3.04 -27.68
C LEU A 171 -0.10 2.18 -26.51
N SER A 172 0.18 0.87 -26.56
CA SER A 172 -0.10 -0.06 -25.47
C SER A 172 1.14 -0.19 -24.59
N LEU A 173 1.05 0.24 -23.33
CA LEU A 173 2.15 0.17 -22.37
C LEU A 173 2.12 -1.16 -21.60
N GLU A 174 3.31 -1.67 -21.27
CA GLU A 174 3.45 -2.70 -20.25
C GLU A 174 3.31 -2.07 -18.86
N TRP A 175 2.53 -2.71 -17.99
CA TRP A 175 2.38 -2.24 -16.62
C TRP A 175 3.45 -2.82 -15.71
N ILE A 176 3.86 -2.04 -14.70
CA ILE A 176 4.83 -2.46 -13.68
C ILE A 176 4.33 -3.75 -13.02
N GLY A 177 5.19 -4.74 -12.88
CA GLY A 177 4.85 -6.03 -12.28
C GLY A 177 4.11 -7.01 -13.19
N MET A 178 3.71 -6.62 -14.41
CA MET A 178 2.98 -7.45 -15.35
C MET A 178 3.81 -7.77 -16.61
N GLY A 179 3.37 -8.74 -17.39
CA GLY A 179 4.00 -9.10 -18.66
C GLY A 179 5.52 -9.27 -18.57
N GLU A 180 6.27 -8.50 -19.36
CA GLU A 180 7.74 -8.53 -19.33
C GLU A 180 8.36 -7.97 -18.03
N LEU A 181 7.58 -7.21 -17.24
CA LEU A 181 7.97 -6.70 -15.92
C LEU A 181 7.56 -7.62 -14.76
N ALA A 182 7.00 -8.79 -15.02
CA ALA A 182 6.51 -9.75 -14.02
C ALA A 182 7.64 -10.42 -13.23
N GLN A 183 8.55 -9.62 -12.66
CA GLN A 183 9.60 -10.09 -11.76
C GLN A 183 9.11 -10.01 -10.33
N LYS A 184 9.51 -10.96 -9.48
CA LYS A 184 9.05 -11.05 -8.08
C LYS A 184 9.17 -9.72 -7.33
N GLN A 185 10.32 -9.04 -7.41
CA GLN A 185 10.60 -7.79 -6.71
C GLN A 185 10.10 -6.55 -7.48
N SER A 186 9.27 -6.74 -8.50
CA SER A 186 8.58 -5.67 -9.24
C SER A 186 7.06 -5.72 -9.06
N ALA A 187 6.51 -6.68 -8.31
CA ALA A 187 5.09 -6.67 -7.94
C ALA A 187 4.74 -5.37 -7.19
N HIS A 188 3.51 -4.92 -7.29
CA HIS A 188 3.07 -3.60 -6.81
C HIS A 188 3.36 -3.37 -5.33
N ASP A 189 3.15 -4.34 -4.47
CA ASP A 189 3.44 -4.28 -3.03
C ASP A 189 4.90 -3.85 -2.71
N TYR A 190 5.83 -4.10 -3.63
CA TYR A 190 7.21 -3.62 -3.47
C TYR A 190 7.38 -2.12 -3.73
N GLY A 191 6.34 -1.42 -4.20
CA GLY A 191 6.27 0.04 -4.23
C GLY A 191 6.46 0.66 -2.84
N ALA A 192 6.00 -0.02 -1.79
CA ALA A 192 6.19 0.41 -0.40
C ALA A 192 7.66 0.61 0.00
N HIS A 193 8.61 -0.08 -0.66
CA HIS A 193 10.04 0.13 -0.43
C HIS A 193 10.51 1.52 -0.92
N LEU A 194 9.83 2.09 -1.92
CA LEU A 194 10.07 3.47 -2.36
C LEU A 194 9.60 4.46 -1.30
N ASP A 195 8.41 4.26 -0.74
CA ASP A 195 7.90 5.07 0.37
C ASP A 195 8.86 5.03 1.57
N LEU A 196 9.32 3.85 1.94
CA LEU A 196 10.27 3.67 3.05
C LEU A 196 11.54 4.50 2.89
N VAL A 197 12.08 4.61 1.67
CA VAL A 197 13.29 5.41 1.36
C VAL A 197 12.97 6.88 1.03
N GLY A 198 11.71 7.28 1.18
CA GLY A 198 11.25 8.65 1.07
C GLY A 198 10.94 9.12 -0.34
N SER A 199 10.65 8.20 -1.27
CA SER A 199 10.15 8.52 -2.60
C SER A 199 8.78 7.88 -2.77
N ASN A 200 7.72 8.68 -2.85
CA ASN A 200 6.35 8.15 -2.93
C ASN A 200 6.19 7.19 -4.12
N ALA A 201 5.65 6.00 -3.87
CA ALA A 201 5.45 4.95 -4.87
C ALA A 201 4.65 5.45 -6.08
N LEU A 202 3.65 6.32 -5.87
CA LEU A 202 2.85 6.93 -6.93
C LEU A 202 3.71 7.58 -8.03
N GLY A 203 4.86 8.15 -7.66
CA GLY A 203 5.77 8.79 -8.63
C GLY A 203 6.28 7.83 -9.71
N LEU A 204 6.62 6.59 -9.34
CA LEU A 204 7.04 5.58 -10.30
C LEU A 204 5.87 5.20 -11.24
N PHE A 205 4.71 4.91 -10.68
CA PHE A 205 3.50 4.55 -11.45
C PHE A 205 3.07 5.69 -12.38
N TYR A 206 3.04 6.91 -11.88
CA TYR A 206 2.68 8.09 -12.68
C TYR A 206 3.67 8.34 -13.82
N LEU A 207 4.98 8.25 -13.56
CA LEU A 207 6.00 8.43 -14.59
C LEU A 207 5.94 7.35 -15.67
N ALA A 208 5.61 6.12 -15.33
CA ALA A 208 5.42 5.04 -16.31
C ALA A 208 4.38 5.43 -17.37
N MET A 209 3.23 5.96 -16.93
CA MET A 209 2.16 6.43 -17.82
C MET A 209 2.53 7.72 -18.56
N ARG A 210 3.10 8.70 -17.84
CA ARG A 210 3.47 10.02 -18.38
C ARG A 210 4.46 9.89 -19.53
N ARG A 211 5.48 8.99 -19.43
CA ARG A 211 6.44 8.76 -20.52
C ARG A 211 5.75 8.34 -21.81
N GLY A 212 4.75 7.46 -21.72
CA GLY A 212 3.95 7.08 -22.90
C GLY A 212 3.18 8.25 -23.51
N LEU A 213 2.57 9.09 -22.68
CA LEU A 213 1.87 10.29 -23.15
C LEU A 213 2.83 11.31 -23.77
N ASP A 214 4.01 11.52 -23.17
CA ASP A 214 5.07 12.40 -23.68
C ASP A 214 5.52 11.93 -25.07
N TYR A 215 5.78 10.62 -25.22
CA TYR A 215 6.17 10.03 -26.51
C TYR A 215 5.10 10.25 -27.58
N LEU A 216 3.83 9.98 -27.27
CA LEU A 216 2.74 10.21 -28.23
C LEU A 216 2.63 11.68 -28.65
N ALA A 217 2.80 12.61 -27.72
CA ALA A 217 2.71 14.05 -28.00
C ALA A 217 3.83 14.55 -28.90
N GLU A 218 5.00 13.88 -28.90
CA GLU A 218 6.18 14.25 -29.69
C GLU A 218 6.20 13.61 -31.10
N LEU A 219 5.35 12.59 -31.35
CA LEU A 219 5.28 11.95 -32.67
C LEU A 219 4.81 12.95 -33.74
N ALA A 220 5.58 13.09 -34.82
CA ALA A 220 5.32 14.06 -35.89
C ALA A 220 3.93 13.91 -36.55
N GLN A 221 3.41 12.67 -36.63
CA GLN A 221 2.10 12.35 -37.20
C GLN A 221 0.95 12.50 -36.20
N VAL A 222 1.22 12.77 -34.93
CA VAL A 222 0.19 12.92 -33.90
C VAL A 222 -0.22 14.39 -33.74
N ASP A 223 -1.51 14.60 -33.55
CA ASP A 223 -2.07 15.86 -33.11
C ASP A 223 -2.10 15.88 -31.56
N SER A 224 -1.14 16.56 -30.98
CA SER A 224 -0.99 16.64 -29.51
C SER A 224 -2.15 17.30 -28.78
N SER A 225 -3.09 17.94 -29.48
CA SER A 225 -4.34 18.45 -28.91
C SER A 225 -5.46 17.39 -28.83
N ARG A 226 -5.26 16.22 -29.44
CA ARG A 226 -6.22 15.10 -29.50
C ARG A 226 -5.63 13.82 -28.93
N LEU A 227 -5.18 13.89 -27.65
CA LEU A 227 -4.68 12.74 -26.91
C LEU A 227 -5.79 12.14 -26.06
N GLY A 228 -5.92 10.82 -26.08
CA GLY A 228 -6.86 10.06 -25.27
C GLY A 228 -6.18 9.01 -24.42
N ILE A 229 -6.89 8.50 -23.43
CA ILE A 229 -6.43 7.39 -22.59
C ILE A 229 -7.58 6.44 -22.28
N THR A 230 -7.30 5.14 -22.21
CA THR A 230 -8.25 4.11 -21.78
C THR A 230 -7.56 2.89 -21.21
N GLY A 231 -8.25 2.18 -20.33
CA GLY A 231 -7.84 0.91 -19.75
C GLY A 231 -8.89 0.33 -18.82
N LEU A 232 -8.73 -0.94 -18.44
CA LEU A 232 -9.60 -1.70 -17.55
C LEU A 232 -8.93 -1.92 -16.21
N SER A 233 -9.71 -1.92 -15.10
CA SER A 233 -9.23 -2.29 -13.76
C SER A 233 -8.08 -1.37 -13.31
N GLY A 234 -6.93 -1.87 -12.90
CA GLY A 234 -5.74 -1.03 -12.72
C GLY A 234 -5.43 -0.11 -13.91
N GLY A 235 -5.77 -0.51 -15.16
CA GLY A 235 -5.72 0.38 -16.34
C GLY A 235 -6.77 1.48 -16.31
N GLY A 236 -7.95 1.23 -15.74
CA GLY A 236 -8.97 2.24 -15.47
C GLY A 236 -8.50 3.26 -14.43
N TRP A 237 -7.89 2.79 -13.34
CA TRP A 237 -7.24 3.64 -12.37
C TRP A 237 -6.16 4.52 -13.01
N GLN A 238 -5.29 3.92 -13.83
CA GLN A 238 -4.26 4.64 -14.59
C GLN A 238 -4.88 5.73 -15.49
N ALA A 239 -5.96 5.38 -16.21
CA ALA A 239 -6.66 6.31 -17.08
C ALA A 239 -7.21 7.50 -16.28
N LEU A 240 -7.82 7.26 -15.11
CA LEU A 240 -8.30 8.32 -14.23
C LEU A 240 -7.16 9.21 -13.74
N VAL A 241 -6.12 8.61 -13.14
CA VAL A 241 -5.03 9.37 -12.50
C VAL A 241 -4.27 10.22 -13.52
N LEU A 242 -3.82 9.63 -14.62
CA LEU A 242 -3.15 10.42 -15.67
C LEU A 242 -4.12 11.40 -16.33
N GLY A 243 -5.34 10.98 -16.63
CA GLY A 243 -6.35 11.82 -17.25
C GLY A 243 -6.76 13.03 -16.41
N ALA A 244 -6.80 12.89 -15.09
CA ALA A 244 -7.09 13.98 -14.16
C ALA A 244 -5.90 14.94 -13.99
N LEU A 245 -4.70 14.38 -13.76
CA LEU A 245 -3.51 15.14 -13.38
C LEU A 245 -2.76 15.73 -14.58
N ASP A 246 -2.88 15.15 -15.78
CA ASP A 246 -2.28 15.71 -17.00
C ASP A 246 -3.36 16.34 -17.90
N PRO A 247 -3.38 17.67 -18.03
CA PRO A 247 -4.38 18.36 -18.85
C PRO A 247 -4.27 18.09 -20.36
N ARG A 248 -3.18 17.50 -20.86
CA ARG A 248 -3.02 17.12 -22.29
C ARG A 248 -3.94 15.98 -22.68
N VAL A 249 -4.40 15.17 -21.73
CA VAL A 249 -5.41 14.13 -21.99
C VAL A 249 -6.75 14.79 -22.30
N ALA A 250 -7.06 14.94 -23.57
CA ALA A 250 -8.27 15.59 -24.05
C ALA A 250 -9.52 14.73 -23.80
N VAL A 251 -9.46 13.43 -24.07
CA VAL A 251 -10.58 12.48 -23.93
C VAL A 251 -10.17 11.31 -23.06
N MET A 252 -11.02 10.90 -22.12
CA MET A 252 -10.78 9.75 -21.25
C MET A 252 -11.94 8.78 -21.31
N VAL A 253 -11.60 7.49 -21.43
CA VAL A 253 -12.54 6.38 -21.21
C VAL A 253 -11.92 5.49 -20.15
N GLU A 254 -12.52 5.46 -18.99
CA GLU A 254 -12.14 4.63 -17.85
C GLU A 254 -13.07 3.41 -17.79
N VAL A 255 -12.53 2.23 -17.46
CA VAL A 255 -13.32 1.00 -17.35
C VAL A 255 -13.03 0.31 -16.03
N ALA A 256 -14.01 0.36 -15.09
CA ALA A 256 -14.06 -0.37 -13.82
C ALA A 256 -12.73 -0.34 -13.03
N GLY A 257 -12.16 0.84 -12.82
CA GLY A 257 -10.84 0.99 -12.20
C GLY A 257 -10.82 1.78 -10.89
N PHE A 258 -11.95 2.28 -10.39
CA PHE A 258 -11.98 3.02 -9.13
C PHE A 258 -13.39 3.19 -8.55
N GLY A 259 -13.44 3.48 -7.26
CA GLY A 259 -14.64 3.90 -6.54
C GLY A 259 -14.40 5.20 -5.76
N SER A 260 -15.35 5.60 -4.93
CA SER A 260 -15.15 6.67 -3.94
C SER A 260 -14.50 6.11 -2.67
N LEU A 261 -13.97 6.98 -1.81
CA LEU A 261 -13.53 6.57 -0.46
C LEU A 261 -14.64 5.84 0.30
N GLU A 262 -15.89 6.30 0.19
CA GLU A 262 -17.01 5.64 0.87
C GLU A 262 -17.21 4.20 0.40
N SER A 263 -17.18 3.96 -0.93
CA SER A 263 -17.27 2.60 -1.47
C SER A 263 -16.06 1.76 -1.07
N ASN A 264 -14.85 2.31 -1.17
CA ASN A 264 -13.61 1.60 -0.85
C ASN A 264 -13.49 1.22 0.64
N ILE A 265 -13.90 2.10 1.55
CA ILE A 265 -13.92 1.82 2.99
C ILE A 265 -14.92 0.70 3.32
N THR A 266 -16.07 0.66 2.64
CA THR A 266 -17.10 -0.36 2.87
C THR A 266 -16.80 -1.69 2.17
N HIS A 267 -16.00 -1.65 1.08
CA HIS A 267 -15.56 -2.80 0.29
C HIS A 267 -14.05 -2.71 0.05
N PRO A 268 -13.22 -2.89 1.10
CA PRO A 268 -11.78 -2.63 1.01
C PRO A 268 -11.05 -3.53 0.00
N VAL A 269 -11.62 -4.69 -0.33
CA VAL A 269 -11.09 -5.59 -1.36
C VAL A 269 -11.13 -5.03 -2.78
N ASP A 270 -11.87 -3.94 -3.01
CA ASP A 270 -11.92 -3.28 -4.31
C ASP A 270 -10.66 -2.43 -4.59
N THR A 271 -9.83 -2.19 -3.57
CA THR A 271 -8.61 -1.35 -3.64
C THR A 271 -7.50 -2.00 -2.83
N ASP A 272 -7.10 -3.20 -3.21
CA ASP A 272 -6.18 -4.03 -2.45
C ASP A 272 -4.71 -3.87 -2.85
N GLU A 273 -4.40 -2.93 -3.76
CA GLU A 273 -3.04 -2.67 -4.24
C GLU A 273 -2.51 -1.27 -3.87
N ILE A 274 -1.17 -1.16 -3.74
CA ILE A 274 -0.54 0.09 -3.27
C ILE A 274 -0.66 1.23 -4.28
N GLU A 275 -0.71 0.93 -5.58
CA GLU A 275 -0.92 1.97 -6.59
C GLU A 275 -2.35 2.51 -6.57
N GLU A 276 -3.32 1.72 -6.14
CA GLU A 276 -4.71 2.15 -5.98
C GLU A 276 -4.94 2.90 -4.67
N THR A 277 -4.03 2.74 -3.71
CA THR A 277 -4.06 3.40 -2.40
C THR A 277 -2.72 4.05 -2.04
N PRO A 278 -2.14 4.89 -2.93
CA PRO A 278 -0.82 5.46 -2.66
C PRO A 278 -0.81 6.28 -1.37
N THR A 279 0.30 6.25 -0.67
CA THR A 279 0.47 6.99 0.59
C THR A 279 0.19 8.49 0.40
N ASP A 280 -0.66 9.06 1.27
CA ASP A 280 -1.10 10.46 1.28
C ASP A 280 -1.94 10.90 0.06
N PHE A 281 -2.24 10.02 -0.90
CA PHE A 281 -2.90 10.41 -2.15
C PHE A 281 -4.32 10.95 -1.94
N LEU A 282 -5.03 10.41 -0.97
CA LEU A 282 -6.40 10.82 -0.60
C LEU A 282 -6.42 11.60 0.74
N ALA A 283 -5.30 12.20 1.15
CA ALA A 283 -5.21 13.01 2.35
C ALA A 283 -5.95 14.35 2.16
N GLY A 284 -7.22 14.40 2.53
CA GLY A 284 -8.10 15.55 2.29
C GLY A 284 -8.79 15.56 0.93
N GLU A 285 -8.59 14.53 0.13
CA GLU A 285 -9.15 14.35 -1.20
C GLU A 285 -9.86 12.99 -1.32
N ASP A 286 -10.60 12.81 -2.43
CA ASP A 286 -11.25 11.55 -2.82
C ASP A 286 -11.03 11.32 -4.32
N TYR A 287 -11.21 10.11 -4.81
CA TYR A 287 -11.22 9.80 -6.24
C TYR A 287 -12.28 10.59 -7.02
N THR A 288 -13.38 10.96 -6.37
CA THR A 288 -14.39 11.87 -6.92
C THR A 288 -13.79 13.22 -7.33
N ASN A 289 -12.81 13.74 -6.58
CA ASN A 289 -12.10 14.96 -6.92
C ASN A 289 -11.30 14.81 -8.23
N LEU A 290 -10.72 13.63 -8.50
CA LEU A 290 -10.00 13.37 -9.75
C LEU A 290 -10.95 13.42 -10.96
N VAL A 291 -12.15 12.84 -10.85
CA VAL A 291 -13.15 12.98 -11.92
C VAL A 291 -13.58 14.45 -12.09
N ALA A 292 -13.78 15.18 -10.99
CA ALA A 292 -14.09 16.61 -11.05
C ALA A 292 -13.00 17.44 -11.76
N LEU A 293 -11.71 17.08 -11.59
CA LEU A 293 -10.57 17.66 -12.31
C LEU A 293 -10.68 17.49 -13.83
N ARG A 294 -11.45 16.53 -14.31
CA ARG A 294 -11.67 16.33 -15.74
C ARG A 294 -12.51 17.43 -16.38
N ALA A 295 -13.41 18.06 -15.61
CA ALA A 295 -14.31 19.08 -16.16
C ALA A 295 -13.53 20.24 -16.81
N PRO A 296 -13.94 20.68 -18.03
CA PRO A 296 -15.06 20.19 -18.85
C PRO A 296 -14.68 19.16 -19.91
N ARG A 297 -13.53 18.48 -19.81
CA ARG A 297 -13.00 17.54 -20.82
C ARG A 297 -13.86 16.28 -20.92
N PRO A 298 -14.13 15.75 -22.13
CA PRO A 298 -14.91 14.53 -22.33
C PRO A 298 -14.39 13.35 -21.52
N THR A 299 -15.30 12.72 -20.78
CA THR A 299 -15.00 11.65 -19.82
C THR A 299 -16.14 10.64 -19.85
N LEU A 300 -15.83 9.40 -20.20
CA LEU A 300 -16.74 8.27 -20.11
C LEU A 300 -16.25 7.32 -19.01
N LEU A 301 -17.15 7.03 -18.09
CA LEU A 301 -16.96 6.04 -17.04
C LEU A 301 -17.78 4.79 -17.39
N ILE A 302 -17.13 3.66 -17.52
CA ILE A 302 -17.75 2.36 -17.82
C ILE A 302 -17.59 1.47 -16.61
N HIS A 303 -18.70 1.03 -16.03
CA HIS A 303 -18.69 0.07 -14.92
C HIS A 303 -19.63 -1.08 -15.20
N ASN A 304 -19.33 -2.25 -14.66
CA ASN A 304 -20.09 -3.46 -14.94
C ASN A 304 -21.13 -3.70 -13.83
N ALA A 305 -22.33 -4.13 -14.21
CA ALA A 305 -23.46 -4.29 -13.30
C ALA A 305 -23.22 -5.39 -12.25
N GLU A 306 -22.66 -6.50 -12.68
CA GLU A 306 -22.36 -7.69 -11.86
C GLU A 306 -20.85 -7.94 -11.80
N ASP A 307 -20.08 -6.85 -11.65
CA ASP A 307 -18.62 -6.95 -11.57
C ASP A 307 -18.22 -7.94 -10.48
N ASP A 308 -17.49 -8.98 -10.86
CA ASP A 308 -17.09 -10.10 -10.01
C ASP A 308 -15.68 -9.92 -9.42
N CYS A 309 -15.03 -8.78 -9.72
CA CYS A 309 -13.79 -8.34 -9.13
C CYS A 309 -14.05 -7.18 -8.15
N CYS A 310 -14.38 -6.01 -8.68
CA CYS A 310 -14.30 -4.74 -7.96
C CYS A 310 -15.19 -3.68 -8.64
N PHE A 311 -15.55 -2.61 -7.91
CA PHE A 311 -16.20 -1.41 -8.42
C PHE A 311 -17.54 -1.61 -9.17
N ARG A 312 -18.45 -2.42 -8.61
CA ARG A 312 -19.79 -2.62 -9.20
C ARG A 312 -20.50 -1.30 -9.47
N ALA A 313 -21.10 -1.18 -10.67
CA ALA A 313 -21.75 0.03 -11.14
C ALA A 313 -22.72 0.65 -10.11
N MET A 314 -23.57 -0.16 -9.49
CA MET A 314 -24.57 0.32 -8.51
C MET A 314 -23.96 0.90 -7.24
N LEU A 315 -22.74 0.45 -6.84
CA LEU A 315 -22.07 0.89 -5.63
C LEU A 315 -21.30 2.20 -5.85
N VAL A 316 -20.76 2.41 -7.04
CA VAL A 316 -19.86 3.55 -7.30
C VAL A 316 -20.54 4.71 -8.01
N LYS A 317 -21.52 4.45 -8.90
CA LYS A 317 -22.17 5.45 -9.75
C LYS A 317 -22.68 6.70 -9.02
N PRO A 318 -23.34 6.61 -7.86
CA PRO A 318 -23.84 7.80 -7.16
C PRO A 318 -22.72 8.81 -6.91
N TYR A 319 -21.56 8.36 -6.48
CA TYR A 319 -20.43 9.18 -6.07
C TYR A 319 -19.58 9.66 -7.26
N ILE A 320 -19.18 8.74 -8.15
CA ILE A 320 -18.22 9.05 -9.23
C ILE A 320 -18.88 9.68 -10.46
N PHE A 321 -20.20 9.68 -10.56
CA PHE A 321 -20.94 10.23 -11.69
C PHE A 321 -22.03 11.22 -11.28
N ASP A 322 -23.02 10.82 -10.46
CA ASP A 322 -24.19 11.66 -10.19
C ASP A 322 -23.81 12.93 -9.41
N ASP A 323 -22.94 12.80 -8.40
CA ASP A 323 -22.46 13.93 -7.60
C ASP A 323 -21.53 14.88 -8.36
N LEU A 324 -20.99 14.43 -9.51
CA LEU A 324 -20.00 15.20 -10.28
C LEU A 324 -20.57 16.00 -11.46
N LYS A 325 -21.82 15.77 -11.83
CA LYS A 325 -22.51 16.54 -12.88
C LYS A 325 -22.44 18.07 -12.68
N PRO A 326 -22.53 18.63 -11.46
CA PRO A 326 -22.41 20.06 -11.24
C PRO A 326 -21.10 20.67 -11.76
N PHE A 327 -19.97 19.94 -11.66
CA PHE A 327 -18.67 20.42 -12.14
C PHE A 327 -18.62 20.59 -13.66
N PHE A 328 -19.31 19.74 -14.41
CA PHE A 328 -19.40 19.87 -15.85
C PHE A 328 -20.50 20.88 -16.27
N ARG A 329 -21.57 20.97 -15.48
CA ARG A 329 -22.68 21.89 -15.72
C ARG A 329 -22.29 23.36 -15.67
N ILE A 330 -21.41 23.77 -14.75
CA ILE A 330 -20.95 25.17 -14.68
C ILE A 330 -20.26 25.62 -15.97
N PHE A 331 -19.64 24.70 -16.72
CA PHE A 331 -19.06 24.97 -18.04
C PHE A 331 -20.06 24.85 -19.20
N GLY A 332 -21.33 24.54 -18.93
CA GLY A 332 -22.30 24.21 -19.97
C GLY A 332 -21.99 22.95 -20.75
N LYS A 333 -21.25 22.00 -20.13
CA LYS A 333 -20.73 20.78 -20.76
C LYS A 333 -21.10 19.51 -19.95
N GLU A 334 -22.28 19.50 -19.34
CA GLU A 334 -22.75 18.34 -18.55
C GLU A 334 -22.71 17.04 -19.36
N GLN A 335 -23.00 17.09 -20.67
CA GLN A 335 -22.94 15.96 -21.58
C GLN A 335 -21.52 15.39 -21.82
N ASN A 336 -20.48 16.13 -21.41
CA ASN A 336 -19.10 15.64 -21.51
C ASN A 336 -18.77 14.63 -20.41
N LEU A 337 -19.57 14.52 -19.35
CA LEU A 337 -19.49 13.44 -18.37
C LEU A 337 -20.56 12.40 -18.73
N ALA A 338 -20.13 11.22 -19.11
CA ALA A 338 -20.99 10.09 -19.48
C ALA A 338 -20.70 8.89 -18.59
N PHE A 339 -21.74 8.09 -18.33
CA PHE A 339 -21.64 6.83 -17.60
C PHE A 339 -22.29 5.73 -18.43
N TYR A 340 -21.62 4.60 -18.56
CA TYR A 340 -22.14 3.40 -19.19
C TYR A 340 -22.10 2.22 -18.22
N GLU A 341 -23.24 1.59 -18.02
CA GLU A 341 -23.37 0.38 -17.23
C GLU A 341 -23.42 -0.82 -18.16
N ASN A 342 -22.38 -1.65 -18.11
CA ASN A 342 -22.33 -2.89 -18.91
C ASN A 342 -23.17 -3.98 -18.23
N LEU A 343 -24.14 -4.51 -18.99
CA LEU A 343 -25.05 -5.58 -18.57
C LEU A 343 -24.73 -6.93 -19.21
N ASP A 344 -23.95 -6.94 -20.29
CA ASP A 344 -23.60 -8.14 -21.04
C ASP A 344 -22.11 -8.13 -21.44
N PRO A 345 -21.29 -8.95 -20.79
CA PRO A 345 -21.61 -9.98 -19.79
C PRO A 345 -21.89 -9.45 -18.40
N GLY A 346 -21.68 -8.16 -18.12
CA GLY A 346 -21.87 -7.53 -16.80
C GLY A 346 -20.80 -7.85 -15.76
N THR A 347 -19.92 -8.82 -15.99
CA THR A 347 -18.78 -9.18 -15.15
C THR A 347 -17.58 -8.26 -15.41
N HIS A 348 -16.48 -8.41 -14.66
CA HIS A 348 -15.26 -7.61 -14.84
C HIS A 348 -14.64 -7.84 -16.22
N ASN A 349 -14.75 -6.87 -17.14
CA ASN A 349 -14.36 -7.10 -18.53
C ASN A 349 -14.03 -5.83 -19.33
N TYR A 350 -13.19 -5.99 -20.38
CA TYR A 350 -13.07 -5.04 -21.49
C TYR A 350 -13.38 -5.77 -22.81
N GLN A 351 -14.52 -6.48 -22.85
CA GLN A 351 -14.99 -7.24 -24.01
C GLN A 351 -15.66 -6.32 -25.04
N LEU A 352 -16.30 -6.92 -26.02
CA LEU A 352 -16.80 -6.24 -27.23
C LEU A 352 -17.67 -5.01 -26.92
N ASP A 353 -18.62 -5.13 -25.99
CA ASP A 353 -19.55 -4.03 -25.72
C ASP A 353 -18.82 -2.83 -25.09
N ASN A 354 -18.00 -3.06 -24.05
CA ASN A 354 -17.20 -1.99 -23.42
C ASN A 354 -16.23 -1.35 -24.43
N ARG A 355 -15.56 -2.16 -25.27
CA ARG A 355 -14.68 -1.63 -26.32
C ARG A 355 -15.45 -0.80 -27.36
N LEU A 356 -16.66 -1.23 -27.73
CA LEU A 356 -17.47 -0.49 -28.69
C LEU A 356 -17.91 0.88 -28.15
N GLN A 357 -18.26 0.98 -26.85
CA GLN A 357 -18.53 2.27 -26.21
C GLN A 357 -17.29 3.17 -26.24
N ALA A 358 -16.11 2.62 -25.95
CA ALA A 358 -14.85 3.36 -26.04
C ALA A 358 -14.57 3.86 -27.47
N TYR A 359 -14.71 2.99 -28.49
CA TYR A 359 -14.51 3.42 -29.88
C TYR A 359 -15.47 4.53 -30.30
N ARG A 360 -16.74 4.42 -29.95
CA ARG A 360 -17.76 5.46 -30.24
C ARG A 360 -17.38 6.78 -29.58
N PHE A 361 -17.06 6.75 -28.31
CA PHE A 361 -16.74 7.96 -27.56
C PHE A 361 -15.50 8.67 -28.11
N PHE A 362 -14.41 7.95 -28.38
CA PHE A 362 -13.21 8.54 -28.97
C PHE A 362 -13.46 9.07 -30.39
N THR A 363 -14.11 8.29 -31.26
CA THR A 363 -14.35 8.74 -32.63
C THR A 363 -15.26 9.96 -32.69
N GLU A 364 -16.27 10.06 -31.83
CA GLU A 364 -17.14 11.23 -31.70
C GLU A 364 -16.35 12.47 -31.28
N HIS A 365 -15.62 12.38 -30.15
CA HIS A 365 -14.92 13.54 -29.58
C HIS A 365 -13.65 13.92 -30.35
N PHE A 366 -13.08 13.03 -31.13
CA PHE A 366 -11.98 13.35 -32.05
C PHE A 366 -12.44 13.72 -33.46
N HIS A 367 -13.74 13.82 -33.69
CA HIS A 367 -14.34 14.19 -34.98
C HIS A 367 -13.94 13.25 -36.10
N LEU A 368 -13.90 11.96 -35.82
CA LEU A 368 -13.73 10.89 -36.78
C LEU A 368 -15.08 10.25 -37.15
N PRO A 369 -15.18 9.43 -38.19
CA PRO A 369 -16.40 8.67 -38.45
C PRO A 369 -16.75 7.79 -37.24
N VAL A 370 -17.96 8.00 -36.70
CA VAL A 370 -18.40 7.33 -35.46
C VAL A 370 -18.43 5.82 -35.63
N ALA A 371 -17.78 5.11 -34.74
CA ALA A 371 -17.71 3.66 -34.74
C ALA A 371 -19.10 3.05 -34.53
N ARG A 372 -19.53 2.14 -35.40
CA ARG A 372 -20.80 1.40 -35.27
C ARG A 372 -20.60 -0.02 -34.78
N ASP A 373 -19.52 -0.65 -35.23
CA ASP A 373 -19.17 -2.05 -34.97
C ASP A 373 -17.68 -2.16 -34.66
N GLU A 374 -17.23 -3.25 -34.04
CA GLU A 374 -15.81 -3.57 -33.93
C GLU A 374 -15.31 -4.14 -35.29
N ILE A 375 -14.17 -3.65 -35.77
CA ILE A 375 -13.52 -4.20 -36.93
C ILE A 375 -12.92 -5.56 -36.55
N PRO A 376 -13.29 -6.67 -37.20
CA PRO A 376 -12.76 -7.99 -36.85
C PRO A 376 -11.24 -8.04 -36.92
N SER A 377 -10.60 -8.48 -35.83
CA SER A 377 -9.14 -8.55 -35.70
C SER A 377 -8.65 -9.83 -34.99
N GLY A 378 -9.54 -10.77 -34.69
CA GLY A 378 -9.20 -11.99 -33.95
C GLY A 378 -8.14 -12.87 -34.63
N SER A 379 -8.05 -12.87 -35.95
CA SER A 379 -7.00 -13.61 -36.69
C SER A 379 -5.64 -12.91 -36.73
N GLU A 380 -5.53 -11.70 -36.18
CA GLU A 380 -4.31 -10.90 -36.19
C GLU A 380 -3.64 -10.83 -34.80
N LEU A 381 -4.28 -11.44 -33.82
CA LEU A 381 -3.73 -11.49 -32.45
C LEU A 381 -2.40 -12.22 -32.46
N LYS A 382 -1.46 -11.65 -31.72
CA LYS A 382 -0.10 -12.14 -31.56
C LYS A 382 0.06 -12.78 -30.18
N THR A 383 0.95 -13.75 -30.10
CA THR A 383 1.34 -14.40 -28.86
C THR A 383 2.26 -13.50 -28.03
N PHE A 384 2.47 -13.87 -26.76
CA PHE A 384 3.42 -13.18 -25.88
C PHE A 384 4.82 -13.14 -26.50
N ASP A 385 5.31 -14.26 -27.04
CA ASP A 385 6.64 -14.34 -27.64
C ASP A 385 6.77 -13.44 -28.89
N GLU A 386 5.71 -13.36 -29.71
CA GLU A 386 5.71 -12.49 -30.89
C GLU A 386 5.74 -11.01 -30.54
N LEU A 387 5.10 -10.59 -29.45
CA LEU A 387 5.06 -9.20 -28.98
C LEU A 387 6.09 -8.87 -27.90
N SER A 388 6.84 -9.86 -27.42
CA SER A 388 7.95 -9.61 -26.49
C SER A 388 9.00 -8.69 -27.09
N VAL A 389 9.38 -7.67 -26.36
CA VAL A 389 10.33 -6.63 -26.77
C VAL A 389 11.72 -6.91 -26.23
N GLY A 390 11.79 -7.36 -24.97
CA GLY A 390 13.00 -7.59 -24.21
C GLY A 390 13.48 -6.34 -23.47
N LEU A 391 13.77 -6.56 -22.19
CA LEU A 391 14.32 -5.56 -21.29
C LEU A 391 15.86 -5.63 -21.27
N PRO A 392 16.59 -4.54 -20.92
CA PRO A 392 18.00 -4.61 -20.63
C PRO A 392 18.32 -5.65 -19.55
N ALA A 393 19.46 -6.34 -19.67
CA ALA A 393 19.85 -7.39 -18.73
C ALA A 393 20.06 -6.89 -17.28
N ASP A 394 20.36 -5.60 -17.13
CA ASP A 394 20.56 -4.89 -15.88
C ASP A 394 19.35 -4.04 -15.46
N ASN A 395 18.16 -4.34 -16.02
CA ASN A 395 16.95 -3.64 -15.67
C ASN A 395 16.67 -3.75 -14.16
N LEU A 396 16.41 -2.61 -13.53
CA LEU A 396 16.08 -2.58 -12.10
C LEU A 396 14.71 -3.21 -11.84
N THR A 397 14.60 -3.89 -10.70
CA THR A 397 13.31 -4.17 -10.07
C THR A 397 12.89 -2.99 -9.19
N THR A 398 11.65 -2.98 -8.71
CA THR A 398 11.17 -1.93 -7.78
C THR A 398 12.01 -1.87 -6.50
N VAL A 399 12.36 -3.04 -5.93
CA VAL A 399 13.29 -3.10 -4.79
C VAL A 399 14.69 -2.64 -5.16
N GLY A 400 15.18 -2.99 -6.35
CA GLY A 400 16.48 -2.52 -6.87
C GLY A 400 16.53 -1.00 -7.02
N LEU A 401 15.43 -0.39 -7.47
CA LEU A 401 15.26 1.06 -7.54
C LEU A 401 15.25 1.71 -6.14
N ALA A 402 14.53 1.12 -5.20
CA ALA A 402 14.52 1.59 -3.82
C ALA A 402 15.91 1.54 -3.17
N LYS A 403 16.69 0.47 -3.40
CA LYS A 403 18.10 0.37 -2.96
C LYS A 403 18.96 1.48 -3.57
N LYS A 404 18.82 1.74 -4.86
CA LYS A 404 19.53 2.83 -5.54
C LYS A 404 19.18 4.23 -5.00
N LEU A 405 17.92 4.44 -4.61
CA LEU A 405 17.51 5.68 -3.95
C LEU A 405 18.03 5.75 -2.51
N ALA A 406 18.10 4.63 -1.80
CA ALA A 406 18.64 4.55 -0.45
C ALA A 406 20.12 4.97 -0.37
N GLU A 407 20.92 4.70 -1.39
CA GLU A 407 22.33 5.15 -1.49
C GLU A 407 22.48 6.68 -1.40
N ARG A 408 21.41 7.43 -1.64
CA ARG A 408 21.39 8.90 -1.59
C ARG A 408 20.98 9.46 -0.24
N ILE A 409 20.55 8.60 0.69
CA ILE A 409 20.10 8.99 2.02
C ILE A 409 21.29 9.52 2.83
N SER A 410 21.11 10.70 3.42
CA SER A 410 22.06 11.29 4.35
C SER A 410 21.32 11.77 5.59
N ARG A 411 21.63 11.17 6.73
CA ARG A 411 21.00 11.52 8.02
C ARG A 411 21.95 12.35 8.88
N PRO A 412 21.44 13.28 9.71
CA PRO A 412 22.24 13.96 10.71
C PRO A 412 22.90 12.97 11.68
N ALA A 413 24.20 13.12 11.92
CA ALA A 413 24.92 12.27 12.86
C ALA A 413 24.35 12.40 14.29
N ILE A 414 24.27 11.28 15.00
CA ILE A 414 23.87 11.26 16.42
C ILE A 414 24.98 11.90 17.26
N PRO A 415 24.71 12.99 18.02
CA PRO A 415 25.74 13.64 18.83
C PRO A 415 26.30 12.72 19.91
N ALA A 416 27.63 12.72 20.09
CA ALA A 416 28.30 11.93 21.12
C ALA A 416 28.07 12.52 22.53
N ASP A 417 28.08 13.85 22.64
CA ASP A 417 27.84 14.57 23.90
C ASP A 417 26.37 14.50 24.33
N SER A 418 26.10 14.26 25.62
CA SER A 418 24.76 14.04 26.16
C SER A 418 23.84 15.26 26.06
N THR A 419 24.38 16.47 26.26
CA THR A 419 23.61 17.72 26.25
C THR A 419 23.17 18.08 24.83
N THR A 420 24.09 17.99 23.89
CA THR A 420 23.80 18.19 22.46
C THR A 420 22.85 17.13 21.93
N ARG A 421 23.00 15.89 22.41
CA ARG A 421 22.08 14.77 22.05
C ARG A 421 20.67 15.02 22.53
N GLU A 422 20.45 15.59 23.70
CA GLU A 422 19.10 15.89 24.22
C GLU A 422 18.40 16.92 23.33
N THR A 423 19.11 17.98 22.94
CA THR A 423 18.59 19.00 22.01
C THR A 423 18.29 18.41 20.64
N TRP A 424 19.22 17.61 20.10
CA TRP A 424 19.04 16.88 18.84
C TRP A 424 17.82 15.95 18.92
N ALA A 425 17.69 15.15 19.97
CA ALA A 425 16.58 14.23 20.16
C ALA A 425 15.23 14.97 20.23
N ALA A 426 15.17 16.15 20.86
CA ALA A 426 13.95 16.95 20.90
C ALA A 426 13.51 17.41 19.49
N SER A 427 14.46 17.82 18.65
CA SER A 427 14.21 18.16 17.23
C SER A 427 13.76 16.93 16.45
N GLN A 428 14.45 15.80 16.59
CA GLN A 428 14.12 14.56 15.89
C GLN A 428 12.74 14.02 16.26
N ARG A 429 12.30 14.19 17.51
CA ARG A 429 10.92 13.81 17.92
C ARG A 429 9.83 14.56 17.14
N SER A 430 10.07 15.82 16.77
CA SER A 430 9.12 16.58 15.96
C SER A 430 9.02 16.01 14.55
N ILE A 431 10.15 15.63 13.94
CA ILE A 431 10.20 14.99 12.62
C ILE A 431 9.52 13.62 12.71
N LEU A 432 9.88 12.80 13.70
CA LEU A 432 9.31 11.47 13.88
C LEU A 432 7.78 11.51 14.04
N LYS A 433 7.25 12.47 14.82
CA LYS A 433 5.80 12.67 14.95
C LYS A 433 5.15 12.98 13.60
N SER A 434 5.80 13.74 12.75
CA SER A 434 5.31 14.05 11.41
C SER A 434 5.35 12.83 10.49
N VAL A 435 6.46 12.09 10.46
CA VAL A 435 6.66 10.90 9.62
C VAL A 435 5.61 9.83 9.91
N ILE A 436 5.42 9.49 11.18
CA ILE A 436 4.43 8.47 11.58
C ILE A 436 3.03 9.03 11.81
N ARG A 437 2.77 10.30 11.50
CA ARG A 437 1.48 10.98 11.74
C ARG A 437 0.95 10.77 13.17
N TYR A 438 1.85 10.81 14.15
CA TYR A 438 1.55 10.52 15.55
C TYR A 438 0.50 11.45 16.13
N LYS A 439 -0.58 10.87 16.65
CA LYS A 439 -1.63 11.55 17.41
C LYS A 439 -1.69 10.93 18.81
N PRO A 440 -1.49 11.69 19.88
CA PRO A 440 -1.56 11.13 21.24
C PRO A 440 -2.98 10.63 21.51
N VAL A 441 -3.07 9.42 22.05
CA VAL A 441 -4.35 8.82 22.49
C VAL A 441 -4.26 8.40 23.96
N THR A 442 -5.39 8.40 24.62
CA THR A 442 -5.54 7.95 26.02
C THR A 442 -6.56 6.82 26.09
N VAL A 443 -6.42 5.94 27.06
CA VAL A 443 -7.45 4.94 27.36
C VAL A 443 -8.66 5.67 27.94
N ALA A 444 -9.72 5.77 27.14
CA ALA A 444 -10.98 6.39 27.54
C ALA A 444 -11.81 5.45 28.43
N ASN A 445 -11.83 4.16 28.09
CA ASN A 445 -12.48 3.13 28.89
C ASN A 445 -11.64 1.85 28.91
N ALA A 446 -11.52 1.24 30.07
CA ALA A 446 -10.89 -0.06 30.25
C ALA A 446 -11.99 -1.06 30.68
N TRP A 447 -12.56 -1.75 29.69
CA TRP A 447 -13.64 -2.72 29.94
C TRP A 447 -13.04 -4.04 30.38
N ARG A 448 -13.24 -4.40 31.66
CA ARG A 448 -12.84 -5.69 32.19
C ARG A 448 -13.84 -6.75 31.73
N MET A 449 -13.50 -7.49 30.70
CA MET A 449 -14.34 -8.52 30.08
C MET A 449 -14.40 -9.78 30.96
N TRP A 450 -13.25 -10.18 31.52
CA TRP A 450 -13.13 -11.36 32.36
C TRP A 450 -12.21 -11.10 33.55
N ASN A 451 -12.53 -11.75 34.67
CA ASN A 451 -11.65 -11.88 35.83
C ASN A 451 -11.69 -13.32 36.31
N THR A 452 -10.57 -14.01 36.25
CA THR A 452 -10.46 -15.39 36.72
C THR A 452 -9.33 -15.52 37.74
N LYS A 453 -9.55 -16.37 38.76
CA LYS A 453 -8.55 -16.73 39.75
C LYS A 453 -8.41 -18.24 39.78
N GLY A 454 -7.19 -18.73 39.65
CA GLY A 454 -6.91 -20.17 39.68
C GLY A 454 -5.43 -20.47 39.68
N LYS A 455 -5.04 -21.54 40.35
CA LYS A 455 -3.64 -22.00 40.42
C LYS A 455 -2.65 -20.90 40.82
N GLY A 456 -3.03 -20.03 41.77
CA GLY A 456 -2.19 -18.93 42.25
C GLY A 456 -2.17 -17.68 41.35
N LEU A 457 -2.83 -17.67 40.21
CA LEU A 457 -2.88 -16.55 39.28
C LEU A 457 -4.23 -15.82 39.33
N GLU A 458 -4.19 -14.49 39.32
CA GLU A 458 -5.32 -13.65 38.91
C GLU A 458 -5.10 -13.18 37.49
N THR A 459 -6.12 -13.31 36.67
CA THR A 459 -6.11 -12.95 35.26
C THR A 459 -7.25 -11.99 34.94
N LEU A 460 -6.93 -10.83 34.39
CA LEU A 460 -7.86 -9.78 34.02
C LEU A 460 -7.77 -9.55 32.52
N SER A 461 -8.83 -9.82 31.78
CA SER A 461 -8.88 -9.54 30.33
C SER A 461 -9.58 -8.20 30.10
N TYR A 462 -8.95 -7.33 29.35
CA TYR A 462 -9.45 -5.99 29.04
C TYR A 462 -9.60 -5.75 27.56
N ARG A 463 -10.70 -5.08 27.17
CA ARG A 463 -10.77 -4.25 25.98
C ARG A 463 -10.48 -2.82 26.40
N LEU A 464 -9.46 -2.22 25.82
CA LEU A 464 -9.05 -0.84 26.05
C LEU A 464 -9.58 0.02 24.90
N ASP A 465 -10.61 0.83 25.14
CA ASP A 465 -11.12 1.79 24.16
C ASP A 465 -10.33 3.08 24.28
N PHE A 466 -9.77 3.58 23.18
CA PHE A 466 -8.98 4.80 23.11
C PHE A 466 -9.80 6.02 22.67
N SER A 467 -9.29 7.20 22.99
CA SER A 467 -9.92 8.49 22.70
C SER A 467 -10.17 8.76 21.20
N ASN A 468 -9.51 8.01 20.30
CA ASN A 468 -9.73 8.06 18.85
C ASN A 468 -10.80 7.09 18.34
N GLY A 469 -11.48 6.36 19.21
CA GLY A 469 -12.53 5.40 18.85
C GLY A 469 -12.07 4.00 18.47
N LEU A 470 -10.75 3.76 18.42
CA LEU A 470 -10.17 2.43 18.20
C LEU A 470 -9.97 1.69 19.52
N SER A 471 -9.82 0.38 19.49
CA SER A 471 -9.55 -0.42 20.70
C SER A 471 -8.32 -1.31 20.54
N ALA A 472 -7.76 -1.69 21.71
CA ALA A 472 -6.78 -2.75 21.87
C ALA A 472 -7.34 -3.82 22.80
N THR A 473 -6.79 -5.04 22.73
CA THR A 473 -7.13 -6.10 23.68
C THR A 473 -5.92 -6.49 24.50
N SER A 474 -6.13 -6.83 25.77
CA SER A 474 -5.03 -7.18 26.67
C SER A 474 -5.43 -8.18 27.74
N VAL A 475 -4.45 -8.94 28.19
CA VAL A 475 -4.57 -9.83 29.34
C VAL A 475 -3.53 -9.42 30.37
N TRP A 476 -4.01 -9.07 31.59
CA TRP A 476 -3.15 -8.72 32.72
C TRP A 476 -3.11 -9.89 33.70
N LEU A 477 -1.94 -10.49 33.85
CA LEU A 477 -1.68 -11.61 34.75
C LEU A 477 -0.85 -11.15 35.93
N LYS A 478 -1.18 -11.66 37.12
CA LYS A 478 -0.42 -11.44 38.35
C LYS A 478 -0.55 -12.65 39.28
N ASP A 479 0.51 -12.95 39.98
CA ASP A 479 0.46 -13.89 41.11
C ASP A 479 -0.40 -13.27 42.24
N ILE A 480 -1.33 -14.05 42.77
CA ILE A 480 -2.23 -13.64 43.86
C ILE A 480 -1.40 -13.31 45.13
N ALA A 481 -0.26 -13.97 45.32
CA ALA A 481 0.65 -13.73 46.44
C ALA A 481 1.64 -12.59 46.20
N ALA A 482 1.75 -12.05 44.98
CA ALA A 482 2.65 -10.95 44.68
C ALA A 482 2.22 -9.67 45.39
N PRO A 483 3.18 -8.85 45.87
CA PRO A 483 2.88 -7.57 46.48
C PRO A 483 2.19 -6.63 45.46
N ALA A 484 1.35 -5.73 45.98
CA ALA A 484 0.58 -4.81 45.14
C ALA A 484 1.48 -3.91 44.24
N ASN A 485 2.73 -3.66 44.68
CA ASN A 485 3.73 -2.89 43.92
C ASN A 485 4.77 -3.77 43.21
N ALA A 486 4.44 -5.02 42.88
CA ALA A 486 5.33 -5.89 42.13
C ALA A 486 5.72 -5.23 40.81
N PRO A 487 6.95 -5.47 40.30
CA PRO A 487 7.38 -4.96 39.01
C PRO A 487 6.37 -5.31 37.91
N THR A 488 6.17 -4.40 36.96
CA THR A 488 5.17 -4.55 35.90
C THR A 488 5.86 -4.61 34.55
N THR A 489 5.53 -5.64 33.75
CA THR A 489 6.04 -5.83 32.39
C THR A 489 4.88 -5.76 31.41
N LEU A 490 5.04 -4.98 30.33
CA LEU A 490 4.18 -4.98 29.15
C LEU A 490 4.84 -5.85 28.09
N VAL A 491 4.06 -6.69 27.40
CA VAL A 491 4.56 -7.63 26.38
C VAL A 491 3.84 -7.42 25.07
N LEU A 492 4.62 -7.22 23.99
CA LEU A 492 4.18 -7.19 22.60
C LEU A 492 4.80 -8.37 21.82
N ASN A 493 4.08 -8.89 20.84
CA ASN A 493 4.56 -9.93 19.95
C ASN A 493 3.95 -9.73 18.56
N ASP A 494 4.74 -9.87 17.49
CA ASP A 494 4.27 -9.73 16.11
C ASP A 494 3.11 -10.66 15.76
N LYS A 495 3.03 -11.82 16.42
CA LYS A 495 1.96 -12.80 16.26
C LYS A 495 0.82 -12.63 17.29
N GLY A 496 0.79 -11.47 17.95
CA GLY A 496 -0.17 -11.14 19.02
C GLY A 496 0.14 -11.82 20.36
N ARG A 497 -0.61 -11.43 21.38
CA ARG A 497 -0.45 -11.90 22.77
C ARG A 497 -0.50 -13.42 22.90
N LYS A 498 -1.24 -14.11 22.02
CA LYS A 498 -1.34 -15.59 22.00
C LYS A 498 0.02 -16.26 21.86
N ALA A 499 0.96 -15.63 21.17
CA ALA A 499 2.31 -16.13 20.98
C ALA A 499 3.28 -15.71 22.11
N ALA A 500 2.86 -14.87 23.05
CA ALA A 500 3.70 -14.36 24.12
C ALA A 500 3.79 -15.27 25.37
N GLY A 501 3.29 -16.50 25.29
CA GLY A 501 3.11 -17.40 26.45
C GLY A 501 4.39 -17.66 27.25
N GLU A 502 5.53 -17.84 26.59
CA GLU A 502 6.83 -18.08 27.23
C GLU A 502 7.30 -16.85 28.01
N SER A 503 7.32 -15.69 27.36
CA SER A 503 7.71 -14.41 27.98
C SER A 503 6.82 -14.06 29.18
N VAL A 504 5.51 -14.20 29.00
CA VAL A 504 4.53 -13.97 30.07
C VAL A 504 4.76 -14.91 31.25
N SER A 505 4.96 -16.20 30.99
CA SER A 505 5.19 -17.21 32.04
C SER A 505 6.48 -16.95 32.82
N ASP A 506 7.57 -16.62 32.11
CA ASP A 506 8.86 -16.30 32.74
C ASP A 506 8.73 -15.12 33.72
N ARG A 507 8.03 -14.07 33.32
CA ARG A 507 7.83 -12.88 34.15
C ARG A 507 6.91 -13.15 35.36
N VAL A 508 5.80 -13.82 35.13
CA VAL A 508 4.89 -14.20 36.23
C VAL A 508 5.58 -15.10 37.27
N ASN A 509 6.39 -16.06 36.80
CA ASN A 509 7.16 -16.94 37.69
C ASN A 509 8.23 -16.20 38.53
N ARG A 510 8.63 -14.99 38.11
CA ARG A 510 9.50 -14.09 38.86
C ARG A 510 8.73 -13.20 39.82
N GLY A 511 7.41 -13.37 39.92
CA GLY A 511 6.53 -12.54 40.78
C GLY A 511 6.19 -11.17 40.20
N GLU A 512 6.39 -10.96 38.88
CA GLU A 512 6.02 -9.71 38.21
C GLU A 512 4.53 -9.72 37.80
N GLN A 513 3.98 -8.53 37.58
CA GLN A 513 2.69 -8.34 36.94
C GLN A 513 2.94 -8.18 35.44
N VAL A 514 2.17 -8.85 34.57
CA VAL A 514 2.40 -8.84 33.12
C VAL A 514 1.13 -8.45 32.38
N LEU A 515 1.21 -7.44 31.53
CA LEU A 515 0.17 -7.07 30.56
C LEU A 515 0.61 -7.51 29.16
N ALA A 516 0.00 -8.57 28.64
CA ALA A 516 0.14 -8.95 27.23
C ALA A 516 -0.88 -8.17 26.40
N LEU A 517 -0.43 -7.45 25.37
CA LEU A 517 -1.21 -6.44 24.64
C LEU A 517 -1.22 -6.76 23.14
N ASP A 518 -2.41 -6.70 22.52
CA ASP A 518 -2.60 -6.59 21.07
C ASP A 518 -3.06 -5.16 20.76
N VAL A 519 -2.21 -4.37 20.12
CA VAL A 519 -2.56 -3.05 19.57
C VAL A 519 -3.35 -3.23 18.26
N VAL A 520 -4.00 -2.19 17.75
CA VAL A 520 -4.70 -2.24 16.47
C VAL A 520 -3.80 -2.84 15.37
N PHE A 521 -4.36 -3.59 14.45
CA PHE A 521 -3.67 -4.34 13.38
C PHE A 521 -2.75 -5.47 13.87
N ASN A 522 -2.82 -5.87 15.14
CA ASN A 522 -2.01 -6.95 15.67
C ASN A 522 -2.88 -7.97 16.42
N GLY A 523 -2.54 -9.25 16.32
CA GLY A 523 -3.14 -10.33 17.10
C GLY A 523 -4.66 -10.42 16.94
N GLU A 524 -5.42 -10.25 18.04
CA GLU A 524 -6.88 -10.31 18.02
C GLU A 524 -7.53 -9.07 17.39
N THR A 525 -6.80 -7.98 17.28
CA THR A 525 -7.29 -6.70 16.75
C THR A 525 -6.96 -6.48 15.28
N VAL A 526 -6.55 -7.53 14.57
CA VAL A 526 -6.49 -7.53 13.11
C VAL A 526 -7.92 -7.43 12.56
N PRO A 527 -8.21 -6.46 11.68
CA PRO A 527 -9.54 -6.33 11.06
C PRO A 527 -9.95 -7.58 10.30
N GLN A 528 -11.22 -7.93 10.36
CA GLN A 528 -11.75 -9.00 9.51
C GLN A 528 -11.92 -8.47 8.08
N SER A 529 -11.08 -8.93 7.17
CA SER A 529 -11.14 -8.72 5.73
C SER A 529 -10.53 -9.95 5.05
N PRO A 530 -10.80 -10.21 3.77
CA PRO A 530 -10.04 -11.19 2.98
C PRO A 530 -8.53 -10.92 3.03
N ASP A 531 -8.12 -9.66 2.94
CA ASP A 531 -6.78 -9.20 3.30
C ASP A 531 -6.85 -8.04 4.32
N PRO A 532 -6.38 -8.24 5.55
CA PRO A 532 -6.40 -7.19 6.57
C PRO A 532 -5.57 -5.95 6.22
N THR A 533 -4.55 -6.09 5.35
CA THR A 533 -3.67 -5.00 4.92
C THR A 533 -4.41 -3.90 4.17
N ASP A 534 -5.54 -4.24 3.51
CA ASP A 534 -6.35 -3.27 2.75
C ASP A 534 -6.76 -2.07 3.61
N TYR A 535 -7.15 -2.30 4.86
CA TYR A 535 -7.48 -1.20 5.78
C TYR A 535 -6.28 -0.32 6.11
N GLU A 536 -5.09 -0.92 6.23
CA GLU A 536 -3.86 -0.18 6.51
C GLU A 536 -3.44 0.69 5.32
N LEU A 537 -3.63 0.18 4.10
CA LEU A 537 -3.38 0.91 2.85
C LEU A 537 -4.33 2.11 2.72
N ILE A 538 -5.64 1.92 2.92
CA ILE A 538 -6.61 3.03 2.87
C ILE A 538 -6.29 4.08 3.94
N VAL A 539 -5.95 3.65 5.17
CA VAL A 539 -5.52 4.56 6.26
C VAL A 539 -4.29 5.38 5.84
N ALA A 540 -3.30 4.74 5.20
CA ALA A 540 -2.09 5.42 4.71
C ALA A 540 -2.41 6.41 3.59
N SER A 541 -3.28 6.02 2.65
CA SER A 541 -3.73 6.88 1.56
C SER A 541 -4.50 8.11 2.06
N MET A 542 -5.29 7.97 3.13
CA MET A 542 -6.03 9.07 3.77
C MET A 542 -5.16 9.98 4.66
N GLY A 543 -3.83 9.78 4.68
CA GLY A 543 -2.87 10.68 5.36
C GLY A 543 -2.57 10.32 6.81
N ASP A 544 -3.03 9.18 7.31
CA ASP A 544 -2.60 8.63 8.61
C ASP A 544 -1.50 7.57 8.41
N ARG A 545 -1.03 6.95 9.49
CA ARG A 545 -0.05 5.85 9.43
C ARG A 545 -0.44 4.76 10.42
N PRO A 546 -0.52 3.49 10.01
CA PRO A 546 -0.74 2.38 10.94
C PRO A 546 0.23 2.38 12.11
N LEU A 547 1.54 2.58 11.86
CA LEU A 547 2.56 2.70 12.90
C LEU A 547 2.22 3.80 13.94
N GLY A 548 1.68 4.93 13.49
CA GLY A 548 1.27 6.02 14.38
C GLY A 548 0.13 5.62 15.33
N PHE A 549 -0.80 4.80 14.87
CA PHE A 549 -1.88 4.27 15.69
C PHE A 549 -1.37 3.27 16.72
N GLU A 550 -0.54 2.32 16.32
CA GLU A 550 0.04 1.30 17.20
C GLU A 550 0.91 1.92 18.29
N VAL A 551 1.79 2.85 17.91
CA VAL A 551 2.63 3.61 18.86
C VAL A 551 1.77 4.43 19.81
N GLY A 552 0.73 5.08 19.32
CA GLY A 552 -0.21 5.84 20.15
C GLY A 552 -0.91 4.96 21.18
N GLN A 553 -1.40 3.79 20.76
CA GLN A 553 -2.05 2.83 21.64
C GLN A 553 -1.07 2.23 22.66
N LEU A 554 0.16 1.89 22.27
CA LEU A 554 1.18 1.39 23.18
C LEU A 554 1.51 2.41 24.26
N ILE A 555 1.73 3.67 23.91
CA ILE A 555 1.99 4.76 24.86
C ILE A 555 0.79 4.96 25.78
N GLY A 556 -0.43 4.99 25.25
CA GLY A 556 -1.67 5.14 26.02
C GLY A 556 -1.89 3.98 26.99
N ALA A 557 -1.69 2.75 26.54
CA ALA A 557 -1.81 1.54 27.38
C ALA A 557 -0.73 1.49 28.47
N ALA A 558 0.52 1.87 28.17
CA ALA A 558 1.60 1.91 29.15
C ALA A 558 1.33 2.96 30.25
N LYS A 559 0.82 4.15 29.88
CA LYS A 559 0.41 5.19 30.85
C LYS A 559 -0.75 4.72 31.72
N TRP A 560 -1.76 4.07 31.14
CA TRP A 560 -2.87 3.47 31.87
C TRP A 560 -2.40 2.37 32.83
N LEU A 561 -1.51 1.49 32.37
CA LEU A 561 -0.95 0.41 33.17
C LEU A 561 -0.16 0.97 34.36
N ALA A 562 0.69 1.98 34.14
CA ALA A 562 1.47 2.65 35.19
C ALA A 562 0.56 3.22 36.29
N GLN A 563 -0.53 3.87 35.92
CA GLN A 563 -1.51 4.42 36.87
C GLN A 563 -2.27 3.32 37.64
N THR A 564 -2.64 2.24 36.95
CA THR A 564 -3.49 1.19 37.50
C THR A 564 -2.69 0.20 38.35
N SER A 565 -1.45 -0.11 37.99
CA SER A 565 -0.57 -1.02 38.74
C SER A 565 0.14 -0.35 39.90
N GLY A 566 0.17 0.98 39.95
CA GLY A 566 0.98 1.73 40.92
C GLY A 566 2.49 1.71 40.65
N HIS A 567 2.91 1.23 39.44
CA HIS A 567 4.31 1.14 39.03
C HIS A 567 4.57 2.10 37.85
N ALA A 568 5.21 3.24 38.12
CA ALA A 568 5.30 4.40 37.24
C ALA A 568 5.98 4.11 35.88
N HIS A 569 6.92 3.16 35.82
CA HIS A 569 7.73 2.87 34.64
C HIS A 569 7.74 1.36 34.36
N PRO A 570 6.74 0.83 33.67
CA PRO A 570 6.72 -0.60 33.31
C PRO A 570 7.95 -0.96 32.44
N ARG A 571 8.41 -2.20 32.55
CA ARG A 571 9.31 -2.81 31.61
C ARG A 571 8.53 -3.11 30.30
N LEU A 572 9.19 -3.06 29.15
CA LEU A 572 8.61 -3.48 27.87
C LEU A 572 9.40 -4.65 27.29
N GLU A 573 8.71 -5.71 26.90
CA GLU A 573 9.26 -6.81 26.12
C GLU A 573 8.59 -6.86 24.75
N ALA A 574 9.40 -6.96 23.70
CA ALA A 574 8.95 -6.99 22.32
C ALA A 574 9.55 -8.20 21.58
N ALA A 575 8.74 -8.91 20.79
CA ALA A 575 9.19 -10.05 20.02
C ALA A 575 8.79 -9.91 18.55
N GLY A 576 9.80 -9.81 17.67
CA GLY A 576 9.67 -9.67 16.22
C GLY A 576 9.99 -8.28 15.71
N LEU A 577 9.93 -8.11 14.38
CA LEU A 577 10.34 -6.89 13.67
C LEU A 577 9.38 -5.72 13.92
N ARG A 578 8.07 -6.00 13.85
CA ARG A 578 6.98 -5.04 14.03
C ARG A 578 6.99 -4.49 15.46
N SER A 579 6.94 -5.39 16.44
CA SER A 579 6.99 -5.08 17.86
C SER A 579 8.26 -4.33 18.27
N GLN A 580 9.41 -4.62 17.62
CA GLN A 580 10.66 -3.87 17.81
C GLN A 580 10.47 -2.40 17.45
N VAL A 581 9.99 -2.11 16.23
CA VAL A 581 9.87 -0.73 15.74
C VAL A 581 8.85 0.04 16.56
N VAL A 582 7.66 -0.54 16.79
CA VAL A 582 6.61 0.08 17.62
C VAL A 582 7.15 0.44 19.01
N SER A 583 7.92 -0.46 19.64
CA SER A 583 8.50 -0.26 20.98
C SER A 583 9.58 0.82 20.99
N LEU A 584 10.49 0.80 20.02
CA LEU A 584 11.58 1.78 19.92
C LEU A 584 11.04 3.18 19.61
N VAL A 585 10.08 3.29 18.72
CA VAL A 585 9.43 4.56 18.36
C VAL A 585 8.64 5.11 19.55
N ALA A 586 7.91 4.27 20.29
CA ALA A 586 7.20 4.71 21.50
C ALA A 586 8.17 5.25 22.56
N ALA A 587 9.31 4.58 22.79
CA ALA A 587 10.33 5.05 23.71
C ALA A 587 11.06 6.32 23.22
N ALA A 588 11.28 6.43 21.90
CA ALA A 588 11.86 7.63 21.29
C ALA A 588 10.97 8.87 21.51
N LEU A 589 9.63 8.70 21.42
CA LEU A 589 8.66 9.76 21.65
C LEU A 589 8.47 10.09 23.13
N GLU A 590 8.54 9.09 24.01
CA GLU A 590 8.33 9.19 25.46
C GLU A 590 9.52 8.58 26.24
N PRO A 591 10.69 9.24 26.28
CA PRO A 591 11.97 8.64 26.72
C PRO A 591 12.05 8.32 28.22
N LYS A 592 11.09 8.32 28.97
CA LYS A 592 11.05 7.90 30.38
C LYS A 592 9.84 7.03 30.71
N LEU A 593 9.08 6.68 29.67
CA LEU A 593 7.85 5.89 29.87
C LEU A 593 8.17 4.49 30.40
N PHE A 594 9.22 3.87 29.85
CA PHE A 594 9.63 2.52 30.21
C PHE A 594 10.91 2.53 31.06
N SER A 595 11.01 1.61 32.01
CA SER A 595 12.23 1.39 32.78
C SER A 595 13.34 0.78 31.92
N GLU A 596 12.98 -0.17 31.07
CA GLU A 596 13.85 -0.81 30.07
C GLU A 596 13.02 -1.47 28.99
N ILE A 597 13.66 -1.74 27.86
CA ILE A 597 13.08 -2.47 26.72
C ILE A 597 13.97 -3.67 26.40
N ALA A 598 13.35 -4.84 26.28
CA ALA A 598 14.01 -6.06 25.83
C ALA A 598 13.38 -6.55 24.54
N ILE A 599 14.18 -6.68 23.48
CA ILE A 599 13.75 -7.07 22.15
C ILE A 599 14.32 -8.44 21.80
N THR A 600 13.51 -9.31 21.24
CA THR A 600 13.91 -10.64 20.77
C THR A 600 13.48 -10.81 19.31
N GLY A 601 14.36 -11.31 18.44
CA GLY A 601 14.02 -11.58 17.05
C GLY A 601 13.77 -10.31 16.22
N GLY A 602 14.41 -9.20 16.58
CA GLY A 602 14.36 -7.95 15.82
C GLY A 602 15.37 -7.89 14.69
N MET A 603 15.35 -6.83 13.92
CA MET A 603 16.33 -6.52 12.88
C MET A 603 17.45 -5.60 13.41
N HIS A 604 18.57 -5.52 12.68
CA HIS A 604 19.70 -4.68 13.06
C HIS A 604 19.54 -3.21 12.61
N SER A 605 18.83 -2.99 11.51
CA SER A 605 18.58 -1.71 10.84
C SER A 605 17.27 -1.79 10.07
N LEU A 606 16.61 -0.68 9.77
CA LEU A 606 15.47 -0.62 8.85
C LEU A 606 15.88 -0.98 7.40
N GLU A 607 17.18 -0.87 7.05
CA GLU A 607 17.72 -1.35 5.78
C GLU A 607 17.42 -2.83 5.53
N PHE A 608 17.29 -3.61 6.60
CA PHE A 608 16.90 -5.02 6.55
C PHE A 608 15.64 -5.24 5.69
N LEU A 609 14.68 -4.32 5.70
CA LEU A 609 13.45 -4.41 4.89
C LEU A 609 13.77 -4.41 3.40
N LEU A 610 14.79 -3.65 2.98
CA LEU A 610 15.31 -3.61 1.61
C LEU A 610 16.18 -4.84 1.30
N GLU A 611 17.08 -5.20 2.21
CA GLU A 611 18.02 -6.32 2.03
C GLU A 611 17.29 -7.64 1.82
N ALA A 612 16.34 -7.94 2.72
CA ALA A 612 15.52 -9.15 2.70
C ALA A 612 14.34 -9.06 1.71
N ALA A 613 14.12 -7.90 1.09
CA ALA A 613 12.93 -7.61 0.28
C ALA A 613 11.65 -8.08 0.99
N VAL A 614 11.45 -7.59 2.23
CA VAL A 614 10.29 -7.96 3.05
C VAL A 614 9.01 -7.52 2.33
N PRO A 615 8.04 -8.42 2.08
CA PRO A 615 6.78 -8.03 1.45
C PRO A 615 6.00 -7.04 2.33
N LEU A 616 5.34 -6.06 1.72
CA LEU A 616 4.49 -5.09 2.41
C LEU A 616 3.51 -5.79 3.38
N ARG A 617 2.80 -6.81 2.90
CA ARG A 617 1.78 -7.55 3.68
C ARG A 617 2.31 -8.31 4.90
N ALA A 618 3.63 -8.46 5.02
CA ALA A 618 4.24 -9.07 6.20
C ALA A 618 4.40 -8.10 7.40
N ALA A 619 4.54 -6.79 7.11
CA ALA A 619 4.74 -5.76 8.11
C ALA A 619 4.34 -4.37 7.55
N PRO A 620 3.07 -4.15 7.20
CA PRO A 620 2.65 -2.96 6.44
C PRO A 620 2.94 -1.65 7.19
N GLU A 621 2.82 -1.63 8.50
CA GLU A 621 3.08 -0.46 9.34
C GLU A 621 4.54 0.01 9.29
N LEU A 622 5.49 -0.84 8.89
CA LEU A 622 6.90 -0.48 8.80
C LEU A 622 7.25 0.31 7.53
N PHE A 623 6.38 0.31 6.55
CA PHE A 623 6.60 0.99 5.26
C PHE A 623 6.05 2.43 5.25
N CYS A 624 6.23 3.18 6.36
CA CYS A 624 5.88 4.59 6.41
C CYS A 624 6.75 5.41 5.45
N LEU A 625 6.11 6.30 4.69
CA LEU A 625 6.81 7.28 3.85
C LEU A 625 7.81 8.09 4.68
N ASP A 626 9.04 8.22 4.20
CA ASP A 626 10.19 8.87 4.83
C ASP A 626 10.80 8.14 6.05
N LEU A 627 10.28 7.00 6.51
CA LEU A 627 10.73 6.40 7.77
C LEU A 627 12.22 6.05 7.74
N TYR A 628 12.67 5.27 6.76
CA TYR A 628 14.10 4.93 6.63
C TYR A 628 14.94 6.09 6.09
N LYS A 629 14.34 7.00 5.32
CA LYS A 629 15.04 8.21 4.88
C LYS A 629 15.50 9.07 6.06
N ASP A 630 14.63 9.30 7.05
CA ASP A 630 14.90 10.21 8.15
C ASP A 630 15.49 9.52 9.39
N PHE A 631 15.20 8.22 9.58
CA PHE A 631 15.57 7.46 10.77
C PHE A 631 16.12 6.07 10.45
N ASP A 632 16.89 5.54 11.40
CA ASP A 632 17.17 4.13 11.53
C ASP A 632 17.05 3.74 13.01
N LEU A 633 17.18 2.46 13.34
CA LEU A 633 16.99 1.94 14.70
C LEU A 633 17.95 2.56 15.73
N ASP A 634 19.16 2.93 15.33
CA ASP A 634 20.13 3.63 16.19
C ASP A 634 19.65 5.03 16.60
N HIS A 635 18.95 5.75 15.69
CA HIS A 635 18.31 7.03 15.98
C HIS A 635 17.23 6.85 17.05
N PHE A 636 16.36 5.85 16.94
CA PHE A 636 15.34 5.56 17.93
C PHE A 636 15.94 5.21 19.29
N ARG A 637 17.01 4.38 19.33
CA ARG A 637 17.73 4.04 20.56
C ARG A 637 18.34 5.27 21.22
N ALA A 638 18.94 6.16 20.41
CA ALA A 638 19.53 7.40 20.93
C ALA A 638 18.47 8.36 21.49
N MET A 639 17.33 8.47 20.82
CA MET A 639 16.19 9.29 21.27
C MET A 639 15.48 8.71 22.48
N ALA A 640 15.50 7.40 22.69
CA ALA A 640 14.89 6.72 23.83
C ALA A 640 15.68 6.90 25.13
N ALA A 641 16.91 7.40 25.08
CA ALA A 641 17.70 7.62 26.30
C ALA A 641 16.95 8.51 27.31
N PRO A 642 16.95 8.17 28.63
CA PRO A 642 17.81 7.19 29.31
C PRO A 642 17.27 5.75 29.35
N THR A 643 16.16 5.41 28.71
CA THR A 643 15.62 4.05 28.70
C THR A 643 16.66 3.08 28.15
N ARG A 644 16.96 2.01 28.89
CA ARG A 644 17.88 0.97 28.45
C ARG A 644 17.18 0.10 27.40
N VAL A 645 17.85 -0.15 26.28
CA VAL A 645 17.42 -1.10 25.26
C VAL A 645 18.39 -2.28 25.22
N SER A 646 17.88 -3.50 25.25
CA SER A 646 18.62 -4.74 25.08
C SER A 646 18.01 -5.58 23.96
N GLU A 647 18.85 -6.18 23.14
CA GLU A 647 18.42 -6.96 21.96
C GLU A 647 19.13 -8.30 21.91
N LYS A 648 18.40 -9.33 21.50
CA LYS A 648 18.94 -10.69 21.31
C LYS A 648 18.27 -11.37 20.12
N ASP A 649 18.95 -12.39 19.61
CA ASP A 649 18.45 -13.28 18.55
C ASP A 649 17.96 -12.51 17.31
N ALA A 650 18.75 -11.52 16.85
CA ALA A 650 18.42 -10.73 15.67
C ALA A 650 18.24 -11.62 14.43
N VAL A 651 17.19 -11.33 13.66
CA VAL A 651 16.89 -12.06 12.42
C VAL A 651 17.89 -11.68 11.33
N LYS A 652 18.36 -12.66 10.57
CA LYS A 652 19.21 -12.43 9.40
C LYS A 652 18.37 -12.37 8.13
N PRO A 653 18.77 -11.58 7.12
CA PRO A 653 18.01 -11.45 5.87
C PRO A 653 17.69 -12.78 5.18
N GLU A 654 18.62 -13.76 5.24
CA GLU A 654 18.46 -15.08 4.62
C GLU A 654 17.39 -15.95 5.31
N ALA A 655 16.98 -15.60 6.52
CA ALA A 655 15.98 -16.36 7.29
C ALA A 655 14.53 -16.04 6.88
N ILE A 656 14.31 -14.98 6.09
CA ILE A 656 12.97 -14.66 5.57
C ILE A 656 12.77 -15.43 4.28
N ALA A 657 12.12 -16.61 4.39
CA ALA A 657 11.72 -17.36 3.21
C ALA A 657 10.72 -16.51 2.40
N PRO A 658 10.87 -16.47 1.07
CA PRO A 658 9.91 -15.79 0.23
C PRO A 658 8.54 -16.48 0.37
N THR A 659 7.57 -15.81 0.96
CA THR A 659 6.17 -16.24 0.90
C THR A 659 5.78 -16.29 -0.59
N ALA A 660 5.12 -17.37 -1.00
CA ALA A 660 4.57 -17.46 -2.35
C ALA A 660 3.60 -16.27 -2.54
N SER A 661 3.91 -15.40 -3.50
CA SER A 661 3.00 -14.30 -3.84
C SER A 661 1.68 -14.89 -4.30
N SER A 662 0.59 -14.32 -3.85
CA SER A 662 -0.75 -14.49 -4.43
C SER A 662 -0.81 -13.82 -5.82
N ALA A 663 0.07 -14.20 -6.74
CA ALA A 663 -0.05 -13.86 -8.14
C ALA A 663 -1.17 -14.73 -8.71
N GLY A 664 -2.35 -14.17 -8.85
CA GLY A 664 -3.49 -14.81 -9.50
C GLY A 664 -4.71 -14.95 -8.59
N ARG A 665 -5.44 -13.90 -8.36
CA ARG A 665 -6.89 -13.93 -8.18
C ARG A 665 -7.57 -13.21 -9.32
#